data_0ffdcbeefd7c9dc0b6ad19998debd1b9
#
_entry.id   0ffdcbeefd7c9dc0b6ad19998debd1b9
#
_cell.length_a   1.000
_cell.length_b   1.000
_cell.length_c   1.000
_cell.angle_alpha   90.00
_cell.angle_beta   90.00
_cell.angle_gamma   90.00
#
_symmetry.space_group_name_H-M   'P 1'
#
loop_
_entity.id
_entity.type
_entity.pdbx_description
1 polymer ?
#
loop_
_entity_poly.entity_id
_entity_poly.type
_entity_poly.pdbx_seq_one_letter_code
_entity_poly.pdbx_strand_id
1 'polypeptide(L)'
;MAVLFSTALSALAQRTITGKVIDKDQNEAVIQATVALLNQKDSTLAANAVTNANGLFTLTAPKDGRFIVRISYVGYKNFYRNIAVEGKPLQLGTITISPDAVMLKGAEVVKNVAKVTTKDDTIIYNAGAYRAPEGSVVEELIKKLPGAEVDDDGTVKINGKTVQKIKVDGKEFMIGDTKTAVKNLPTSIINRIKTYEEKSDLSRVTGIDDGNDQMVLDFGLKQGMNRGTFANFDGGVGTKSRYAGRAFGAYMKDGLRLMGFLNANNVNDMGFGGGGGGGRFGGGGRNGLQASKMASVNFNYEKEKLLKWSGSVRWNHGDGDAWSRRSVENFVSTVGSFSESVNQNYSRSNSWNAQMRLEWTPDTLWNINFRPTWSYGTNDGTSGSGSATFSDDPYKYADSNTDIAAIVTRMLGISDTLVVNQRQNGGMNYSDSKRFGGTLQVNRKIGGQGRNITLQTGANYSDGDSEAFSRSLVNLYQLATGDSTYQRNRYNVTPTKNYDYNIRLTYSEPIFRATFLQFSYNFQYRYTKSDRSTYDFWSLTDPARRFDMSGLNLGYREWEPMFGALGSRSYYEFLDVDQSRYSEYRNYIHTAEVMLRVVREKYNFNVGVQVIPQSSEFTYRYMGLDTITNRSVVNWSPTANLRWKLSDRGNMRFEYRGNTSQPSMSDLLPITDNSDPLNITKGNPELKPSFTQSFNWRYNDFFEKHQRFVFANINFSTTQNAVANMVKYDPVTGGRESKPENINGNWSLGGNFTLNTAIDSTGYFNISTSTEANYANRVGYIDLLRNGNVSETSTKSTTLSERLGASYRNDWLEVELNGAVRYNYSYNKLQENSKLSNWAFNYGFNTTIQAPWGMQFTTSLNMSSRRGFSDDAANTNELIWNAQISQSFLQGKPLSVRLEFYDILGQQSNFSRSIDAMMRTDNWYNSINSYVMLRATYRLNLFGTKEVRQAMRQGPGGPDGPDGRRNGNRGGGNRGGFGGGRGGFGGPGRF
;
A
#
# COMPACT_ATOMS: atom_id res chain seq x y z
N MET A 1 37.03 -9.60 62.49
CA MET A 1 36.87 -9.52 60.98
C MET A 1 36.01 -8.34 60.51
N ALA A 2 35.08 -7.83 61.28
CA ALA A 2 34.20 -6.69 60.89
C ALA A 2 34.90 -5.29 60.92
N VAL A 3 35.98 -5.11 61.66
CA VAL A 3 36.70 -3.82 61.76
C VAL A 3 37.72 -3.62 60.63
N LEU A 4 38.17 -4.67 59.93
CA LEU A 4 39.04 -4.57 58.76
C LEU A 4 38.28 -4.27 57.45
N PHE A 5 36.93 -4.50 57.38
CA PHE A 5 36.13 -4.19 56.20
C PHE A 5 35.64 -2.72 56.19
N SER A 6 35.55 -2.08 57.34
CA SER A 6 35.12 -0.65 57.42
C SER A 6 36.23 0.32 57.02
N THR A 7 37.50 -0.06 57.17
CA THR A 7 38.67 0.76 56.82
C THR A 7 38.99 0.72 55.32
N ALA A 8 38.60 -0.36 54.60
CA ALA A 8 38.78 -0.47 53.16
C ALA A 8 37.71 0.35 52.37
N LEU A 9 36.51 0.51 52.90
CA LEU A 9 35.48 1.39 52.28
C LEU A 9 35.78 2.89 52.44
N SER A 10 36.44 3.25 53.55
CA SER A 10 36.80 4.67 53.80
C SER A 10 37.96 5.13 52.92
N ALA A 11 38.88 4.21 52.50
CA ALA A 11 39.99 4.54 51.62
C ALA A 11 39.58 4.76 50.16
N LEU A 12 38.48 4.16 49.73
CA LEU A 12 37.91 4.38 48.36
C LEU A 12 37.14 5.71 48.23
N ALA A 13 36.63 6.27 49.33
CA ALA A 13 35.87 7.52 49.31
C ALA A 13 36.80 8.76 49.25
N GLN A 14 38.05 8.65 49.58
CA GLN A 14 38.98 9.78 49.68
C GLN A 14 39.50 10.33 48.34
N ARG A 15 39.32 9.60 47.22
CA ARG A 15 39.79 10.04 45.86
C ARG A 15 38.65 10.21 44.87
N THR A 16 37.49 10.50 45.37
CA THR A 16 36.31 10.62 44.53
C THR A 16 36.21 12.04 43.93
N ILE A 17 36.03 12.14 42.63
CA ILE A 17 35.82 13.35 41.86
C ILE A 17 34.38 13.38 41.39
N THR A 18 33.63 14.41 41.78
CA THR A 18 32.23 14.55 41.41
C THR A 18 31.97 15.86 40.66
N GLY A 19 30.97 15.88 39.79
CA GLY A 19 30.53 17.08 39.09
C GLY A 19 29.22 16.88 38.35
N LYS A 20 28.69 17.98 37.84
CA LYS A 20 27.47 18.00 37.00
C LYS A 20 27.80 18.64 35.66
N VAL A 21 27.39 18.00 34.57
CA VAL A 21 27.57 18.52 33.20
C VAL A 21 26.27 19.06 32.69
N ILE A 22 26.26 20.31 32.22
CA ILE A 22 25.10 20.97 31.63
C ILE A 22 25.43 21.53 30.24
N ASP A 23 24.42 21.64 29.38
CA ASP A 23 24.49 22.35 28.11
C ASP A 23 24.51 23.87 28.35
N LYS A 24 25.40 24.58 27.63
CA LYS A 24 25.54 26.04 27.77
C LYS A 24 24.28 26.79 27.27
N ASP A 25 23.68 26.35 26.21
CA ASP A 25 22.62 27.08 25.49
C ASP A 25 21.21 26.71 26.00
N GLN A 26 21.04 25.48 26.52
CA GLN A 26 19.74 24.98 27.01
C GLN A 26 19.65 24.92 28.53
N ASN A 27 20.77 25.04 29.22
CA ASN A 27 20.88 24.90 30.70
C ASN A 27 20.33 23.58 31.23
N GLU A 28 20.34 22.54 30.38
CA GLU A 28 19.83 21.20 30.68
C GLU A 28 21.00 20.24 30.99
N ALA A 29 20.70 19.16 31.73
CA ALA A 29 21.66 18.11 32.05
C ALA A 29 22.10 17.35 30.80
N VAL A 30 23.39 17.19 30.55
CA VAL A 30 23.92 16.38 29.46
C VAL A 30 24.04 14.94 29.94
N ILE A 31 23.20 14.06 29.42
CA ILE A 31 23.07 12.65 29.79
C ILE A 31 24.03 11.82 28.95
N GLN A 32 24.75 10.85 29.57
CA GLN A 32 25.69 9.95 28.89
C GLN A 32 26.90 10.65 28.25
N ALA A 33 27.29 11.83 28.73
CA ALA A 33 28.58 12.42 28.37
C ALA A 33 29.71 11.58 28.95
N THR A 34 30.73 11.30 28.15
CA THR A 34 31.92 10.58 28.61
C THR A 34 32.83 11.52 29.37
N VAL A 35 33.14 11.19 30.62
CA VAL A 35 34.07 11.89 31.47
C VAL A 35 35.32 11.02 31.67
N ALA A 36 36.46 11.45 31.14
CA ALA A 36 37.72 10.74 31.22
C ALA A 36 38.71 11.50 32.12
N LEU A 37 39.36 10.78 33.00
CA LEU A 37 40.49 11.26 33.82
C LEU A 37 41.79 10.86 33.12
N LEU A 38 42.57 11.80 32.66
CA LEU A 38 43.81 11.56 31.92
C LEU A 38 45.01 11.96 32.80
N ASN A 39 46.11 11.22 32.76
CA ASN A 39 47.35 11.61 33.36
C ASN A 39 47.93 12.86 32.69
N GLN A 40 48.35 13.84 33.48
CA GLN A 40 48.84 15.10 32.94
C GLN A 40 50.14 14.96 32.12
N LYS A 41 50.99 13.94 32.39
CA LYS A 41 52.32 13.80 31.75
C LYS A 41 52.23 13.25 30.33
N ASP A 42 51.33 12.30 30.10
CA ASP A 42 51.28 11.49 28.88
C ASP A 42 49.87 11.35 28.26
N SER A 43 48.89 12.01 28.89
CA SER A 43 47.45 11.96 28.47
C SER A 43 46.86 10.55 28.39
N THR A 44 47.48 9.59 29.06
CA THR A 44 46.92 8.22 29.13
C THR A 44 45.70 8.20 30.04
N LEU A 45 44.74 7.33 29.74
CA LEU A 45 43.49 7.18 30.50
C LEU A 45 43.77 6.56 31.89
N ALA A 46 43.44 7.30 32.98
CA ALA A 46 43.53 6.83 34.35
C ALA A 46 42.23 6.29 34.92
N ALA A 47 41.07 6.90 34.57
CA ALA A 47 39.72 6.44 34.92
C ALA A 47 38.70 7.07 33.97
N ASN A 48 37.50 6.50 33.87
CA ASN A 48 36.38 7.05 33.11
C ASN A 48 35.03 6.82 33.81
N ALA A 49 34.09 7.68 33.50
CA ALA A 49 32.69 7.56 33.90
C ALA A 49 31.77 8.17 32.81
N VAL A 50 30.49 7.98 32.95
CA VAL A 50 29.47 8.63 32.12
C VAL A 50 28.50 9.39 33.00
N THR A 51 27.95 10.50 32.50
CA THR A 51 26.93 11.26 33.21
C THR A 51 25.58 10.53 33.25
N ASN A 52 24.92 10.59 34.42
CA ASN A 52 23.59 10.01 34.61
C ASN A 52 22.45 10.92 34.08
N ALA A 53 21.19 10.53 34.31
CA ALA A 53 20.01 11.27 33.86
C ALA A 53 19.92 12.73 34.37
N ASN A 54 20.63 13.07 35.46
CA ASN A 54 20.69 14.42 36.02
C ASN A 54 21.98 15.15 35.64
N GLY A 55 22.80 14.58 34.72
CA GLY A 55 24.09 15.11 34.31
C GLY A 55 25.21 14.90 35.32
N LEU A 56 24.98 14.17 36.40
CA LEU A 56 25.97 13.93 37.44
C LEU A 56 26.92 12.80 37.06
N PHE A 57 28.21 12.98 37.39
CA PHE A 57 29.23 11.92 37.26
C PHE A 57 30.04 11.76 38.55
N THR A 58 30.56 10.55 38.69
CA THR A 58 31.51 10.21 39.83
C THR A 58 32.66 9.43 39.21
N LEU A 59 33.89 9.93 39.44
CA LEU A 59 35.14 9.28 39.07
C LEU A 59 35.94 8.96 40.31
N THR A 60 36.70 7.85 40.30
CA THR A 60 37.68 7.54 41.37
C THR A 60 39.09 7.60 40.77
N ALA A 61 39.95 8.48 41.28
CA ALA A 61 41.33 8.55 40.85
C ALA A 61 42.13 7.33 41.42
N PRO A 62 42.99 6.69 40.59
CA PRO A 62 43.75 5.51 41.05
C PRO A 62 44.85 5.86 42.08
N LYS A 63 45.36 7.07 42.02
CA LYS A 63 46.41 7.60 42.93
C LYS A 63 46.30 9.10 43.06
N ASP A 64 47.02 9.69 44.04
CA ASP A 64 47.21 11.12 44.16
C ASP A 64 48.09 11.63 43.02
N GLY A 65 47.83 12.87 42.55
CA GLY A 65 48.61 13.44 41.47
C GLY A 65 47.82 14.47 40.64
N ARG A 66 48.45 14.95 39.57
CA ARG A 66 47.84 15.91 38.65
C ARG A 66 47.24 15.18 37.46
N PHE A 67 45.99 15.52 37.17
CA PHE A 67 45.19 14.90 36.12
C PHE A 67 44.52 15.96 35.28
N ILE A 68 44.05 15.55 34.08
CA ILE A 68 43.18 16.32 33.21
C ILE A 68 41.82 15.64 33.15
N VAL A 69 40.76 16.33 33.56
CA VAL A 69 39.38 15.88 33.30
C VAL A 69 38.99 16.31 31.90
N ARG A 70 38.71 15.34 31.04
CA ARG A 70 38.18 15.56 29.69
C ARG A 70 36.73 15.14 29.68
N ILE A 71 35.85 16.05 29.26
CA ILE A 71 34.45 15.74 29.05
C ILE A 71 34.19 15.81 27.53
N SER A 72 33.68 14.74 26.97
CA SER A 72 33.34 14.63 25.55
C SER A 72 31.90 14.13 25.39
N TYR A 73 31.19 14.78 24.49
CA TYR A 73 29.86 14.42 24.11
C TYR A 73 29.64 14.69 22.61
N VAL A 74 28.90 13.84 21.92
CA VAL A 74 28.71 13.96 20.46
C VAL A 74 27.99 15.27 20.14
N GLY A 75 28.61 16.11 19.31
CA GLY A 75 28.08 17.44 18.94
C GLY A 75 28.49 18.59 19.89
N TYR A 76 29.43 18.36 20.82
CA TYR A 76 29.95 19.38 21.77
C TYR A 76 31.45 19.50 21.68
N LYS A 77 31.97 20.70 21.97
CA LYS A 77 33.41 20.90 22.13
C LYS A 77 33.91 20.14 23.33
N ASN A 78 35.01 19.41 23.16
CA ASN A 78 35.66 18.75 24.29
C ASN A 78 36.06 19.79 25.34
N PHE A 79 35.61 19.51 26.57
CA PHE A 79 36.03 20.34 27.75
C PHE A 79 37.25 19.70 28.42
N TYR A 80 38.22 20.52 28.77
CA TYR A 80 39.42 20.08 29.49
C TYR A 80 39.63 20.93 30.74
N ARG A 81 39.92 20.29 31.87
CA ARG A 81 40.24 20.97 33.16
C ARG A 81 41.34 20.23 33.89
N ASN A 82 42.43 20.96 34.21
CA ASN A 82 43.49 20.42 35.04
C ASN A 82 43.02 20.38 36.49
N ILE A 83 43.29 19.29 37.19
CA ILE A 83 42.94 19.06 38.59
C ILE A 83 44.09 18.41 39.34
N ALA A 84 44.22 18.69 40.66
CA ALA A 84 45.09 17.99 41.57
C ALA A 84 44.25 17.16 42.55
N VAL A 85 44.56 15.89 42.70
CA VAL A 85 43.93 14.98 43.66
C VAL A 85 44.92 14.73 44.80
N GLU A 86 44.51 15.11 46.02
CA GLU A 86 45.36 15.07 47.22
C GLU A 86 44.71 14.30 48.38
N GLY A 87 44.23 13.10 48.12
CA GLY A 87 43.66 12.24 49.13
C GLY A 87 42.28 12.69 49.71
N LYS A 88 41.66 13.70 49.15
CA LYS A 88 40.33 14.20 49.57
C LYS A 88 39.32 14.18 48.44
N PRO A 89 38.02 14.01 48.73
CA PRO A 89 36.99 14.14 47.72
C PRO A 89 37.02 15.52 47.04
N LEU A 90 37.01 15.57 45.72
CA LEU A 90 37.07 16.78 44.92
C LEU A 90 35.72 16.99 44.20
N GLN A 91 35.06 18.12 44.51
CA GLN A 91 33.84 18.53 43.82
C GLN A 91 34.20 19.58 42.75
N LEU A 92 33.94 19.25 41.48
CA LEU A 92 34.22 20.13 40.32
C LEU A 92 33.09 21.13 40.05
N GLY A 93 31.96 21.03 40.78
CA GLY A 93 30.78 21.85 40.58
C GLY A 93 30.07 21.58 39.26
N THR A 94 29.35 22.59 38.78
CA THR A 94 28.66 22.52 37.47
C THR A 94 29.63 22.88 36.34
N ILE A 95 29.77 22.00 35.37
CA ILE A 95 30.63 22.17 34.22
C ILE A 95 29.74 22.37 33.00
N THR A 96 29.93 23.48 32.32
CA THR A 96 29.13 23.83 31.15
C THR A 96 29.91 23.46 29.89
N ILE A 97 29.32 22.66 29.02
CA ILE A 97 29.85 22.33 27.68
C ILE A 97 29.06 23.04 26.59
N SER A 98 29.77 23.53 25.59
CA SER A 98 29.15 24.26 24.47
C SER A 98 28.99 23.33 23.27
N PRO A 99 27.87 23.42 22.53
CA PRO A 99 27.76 22.76 21.24
C PRO A 99 28.93 23.12 20.33
N ASP A 100 29.47 22.13 19.63
CA ASP A 100 30.52 22.38 18.64
C ASP A 100 29.87 22.83 17.34
N ALA A 101 29.97 24.16 17.08
CA ALA A 101 29.49 24.73 15.81
C ALA A 101 30.41 24.41 14.62
N VAL A 102 31.58 23.87 14.89
CA VAL A 102 32.41 23.24 13.88
C VAL A 102 31.86 21.82 13.69
N MET A 103 30.86 21.70 12.83
CA MET A 103 30.68 20.45 12.13
C MET A 103 32.08 20.09 11.61
N LEU A 104 32.68 19.04 12.17
CA LEU A 104 33.77 18.35 11.52
C LEU A 104 33.41 18.39 10.02
N LYS A 105 34.22 19.04 9.18
CA LYS A 105 34.39 18.56 7.82
C LYS A 105 34.65 17.08 8.05
N GLY A 106 33.56 16.32 8.07
CA GLY A 106 33.66 14.89 8.15
C GLY A 106 34.61 14.62 7.00
N ALA A 107 35.75 14.06 7.27
CA ALA A 107 36.25 13.08 6.34
C ALA A 107 34.98 12.28 6.11
N GLU A 108 34.37 12.47 4.95
CA GLU A 108 33.39 11.57 4.41
C GLU A 108 34.19 10.29 4.28
N VAL A 109 34.26 9.56 5.38
CA VAL A 109 34.58 8.16 5.34
C VAL A 109 33.38 7.65 4.60
N VAL A 110 33.47 7.59 3.26
CA VAL A 110 32.62 6.83 2.39
C VAL A 110 32.88 5.38 2.77
N LYS A 111 32.46 5.04 3.99
CA LYS A 111 32.30 3.66 4.40
C LYS A 111 31.11 3.24 3.56
N ASN A 112 31.36 2.45 2.52
CA ASN A 112 30.34 1.85 1.71
C ASN A 112 29.40 1.11 2.63
N VAL A 113 28.31 1.78 3.00
CA VAL A 113 27.29 1.23 3.89
C VAL A 113 26.51 0.24 3.07
N ALA A 114 26.35 -0.97 3.58
CA ALA A 114 25.59 -2.00 2.93
C ALA A 114 24.23 -1.46 2.47
N LYS A 115 23.86 -1.75 1.20
CA LYS A 115 22.57 -1.34 0.65
C LYS A 115 21.40 -1.90 1.48
N VAL A 116 21.55 -3.16 1.91
CA VAL A 116 20.55 -3.90 2.69
C VAL A 116 21.24 -4.59 3.85
N THR A 117 20.65 -4.53 5.03
CA THR A 117 21.07 -5.28 6.22
C THR A 117 19.84 -5.88 6.89
N THR A 118 20.03 -6.90 7.73
CA THR A 118 18.96 -7.46 8.56
C THR A 118 19.34 -7.35 10.03
N LYS A 119 18.34 -7.13 10.86
CA LYS A 119 18.45 -7.21 12.30
C LYS A 119 17.17 -7.84 12.85
N ASP A 120 17.29 -8.99 13.48
CA ASP A 120 16.13 -9.82 13.85
C ASP A 120 15.21 -10.05 12.63
N ASP A 121 13.92 -9.69 12.70
CA ASP A 121 12.97 -9.81 11.58
C ASP A 121 12.93 -8.55 10.68
N THR A 122 13.75 -7.57 10.97
CA THR A 122 13.73 -6.28 10.28
C THR A 122 14.75 -6.26 9.16
N ILE A 123 14.31 -6.05 7.93
CA ILE A 123 15.17 -5.72 6.80
C ILE A 123 15.38 -4.21 6.80
N ILE A 124 16.62 -3.76 6.72
CA ILE A 124 16.99 -2.36 6.76
C ILE A 124 17.69 -1.98 5.47
N TYR A 125 17.06 -1.11 4.69
CA TYR A 125 17.64 -0.53 3.49
C TYR A 125 18.23 0.84 3.82
N ASN A 126 19.45 1.09 3.38
CA ASN A 126 20.08 2.39 3.50
C ASN A 126 19.62 3.30 2.36
N ALA A 127 18.79 4.29 2.65
CA ALA A 127 18.25 5.19 1.63
C ALA A 127 19.36 5.94 0.86
N GLY A 128 20.45 6.27 1.53
CA GLY A 128 21.62 6.89 0.93
C GLY A 128 22.33 6.03 -0.12
N ALA A 129 22.13 4.70 -0.10
CA ALA A 129 22.68 3.79 -1.09
C ALA A 129 21.87 3.69 -2.39
N TYR A 130 20.69 4.33 -2.45
CA TYR A 130 19.83 4.37 -3.62
C TYR A 130 19.63 5.82 -4.05
N ARG A 131 20.00 6.15 -5.28
CA ARG A 131 19.83 7.49 -5.80
C ARG A 131 18.41 7.67 -6.35
N ALA A 132 17.67 8.59 -5.77
CA ALA A 132 16.37 9.00 -6.28
C ALA A 132 16.49 10.35 -6.98
N PRO A 133 15.74 10.62 -8.05
CA PRO A 133 15.72 11.91 -8.72
C PRO A 133 15.46 13.06 -7.73
N GLU A 134 16.07 14.19 -7.95
CA GLU A 134 15.85 15.34 -7.09
C GLU A 134 14.37 15.76 -7.10
N GLY A 135 13.79 16.02 -5.91
CA GLY A 135 12.36 16.31 -5.77
C GLY A 135 11.44 15.09 -5.84
N SER A 136 11.98 13.87 -5.95
CA SER A 136 11.16 12.65 -5.95
C SER A 136 10.57 12.30 -4.57
N VAL A 137 9.53 11.49 -4.59
CA VAL A 137 8.89 10.91 -3.41
C VAL A 137 9.44 9.52 -3.10
N VAL A 138 9.17 9.00 -1.90
CA VAL A 138 9.74 7.72 -1.46
C VAL A 138 9.29 6.52 -2.30
N GLU A 139 8.22 6.61 -3.05
CA GLU A 139 7.81 5.59 -4.02
C GLU A 139 8.95 5.25 -4.98
N GLU A 140 9.64 6.28 -5.53
CA GLU A 140 10.77 6.08 -6.44
C GLU A 140 11.98 5.40 -5.77
N LEU A 141 12.12 5.62 -4.48
CA LEU A 141 13.14 4.94 -3.69
C LEU A 141 12.75 3.48 -3.45
N ILE A 142 11.48 3.22 -3.13
CA ILE A 142 10.97 1.86 -2.89
C ILE A 142 11.11 0.98 -4.13
N LYS A 143 10.81 1.50 -5.32
CA LYS A 143 10.97 0.76 -6.59
C LYS A 143 12.38 0.22 -6.84
N LYS A 144 13.38 0.83 -6.19
CA LYS A 144 14.78 0.41 -6.28
C LYS A 144 15.20 -0.59 -5.20
N LEU A 145 14.34 -0.87 -4.22
CA LEU A 145 14.69 -1.76 -3.13
C LEU A 145 14.59 -3.23 -3.57
N PRO A 146 15.59 -4.07 -3.29
CA PRO A 146 15.50 -5.50 -3.53
C PRO A 146 14.30 -6.13 -2.83
N GLY A 147 13.52 -6.93 -3.55
CA GLY A 147 12.31 -7.57 -3.04
C GLY A 147 11.10 -6.65 -2.88
N ALA A 148 11.21 -5.37 -3.25
CA ALA A 148 10.08 -4.46 -3.27
C ALA A 148 9.43 -4.43 -4.66
N GLU A 149 8.11 -4.42 -4.67
CA GLU A 149 7.27 -4.21 -5.85
C GLU A 149 6.29 -3.08 -5.55
N VAL A 150 6.07 -2.24 -6.52
CA VAL A 150 5.04 -1.21 -6.46
C VAL A 150 4.11 -1.46 -7.63
N ASP A 151 2.90 -1.90 -7.33
CA ASP A 151 1.87 -2.15 -8.34
C ASP A 151 1.44 -0.83 -9.01
N ASP A 152 0.81 -0.92 -10.15
CA ASP A 152 0.32 0.24 -10.93
C ASP A 152 -0.62 1.13 -10.11
N ASP A 153 -1.32 0.56 -9.15
CA ASP A 153 -2.21 1.28 -8.24
C ASP A 153 -1.49 1.96 -7.05
N GLY A 154 -0.16 1.85 -6.96
CA GLY A 154 0.66 2.36 -5.86
C GLY A 154 0.66 1.46 -4.62
N THR A 155 0.13 0.25 -4.71
CA THR A 155 0.25 -0.75 -3.65
C THR A 155 1.69 -1.23 -3.57
N VAL A 156 2.28 -1.12 -2.40
CA VAL A 156 3.64 -1.60 -2.16
C VAL A 156 3.58 -3.03 -1.63
N LYS A 157 4.37 -3.89 -2.23
CA LYS A 157 4.64 -5.25 -1.73
C LYS A 157 6.12 -5.37 -1.39
N ILE A 158 6.42 -6.01 -0.28
CA ILE A 158 7.79 -6.37 0.11
C ILE A 158 7.84 -7.88 0.22
N ASN A 159 8.69 -8.51 -0.58
CA ASN A 159 8.81 -9.97 -0.64
C ASN A 159 7.45 -10.68 -0.81
N GLY A 160 6.62 -10.16 -1.73
CA GLY A 160 5.29 -10.67 -2.04
C GLY A 160 4.19 -10.32 -1.03
N LYS A 161 4.50 -9.69 0.12
CA LYS A 161 3.50 -9.26 1.11
C LYS A 161 3.15 -7.78 0.94
N THR A 162 1.86 -7.49 0.86
CA THR A 162 1.35 -6.11 0.79
C THR A 162 1.66 -5.35 2.07
N VAL A 163 2.22 -4.14 1.93
CA VAL A 163 2.45 -3.20 3.03
C VAL A 163 1.11 -2.63 3.49
N GLN A 164 0.80 -2.81 4.77
CA GLN A 164 -0.45 -2.39 5.37
C GLN A 164 -0.29 -1.15 6.27
N LYS A 165 0.95 -0.82 6.63
CA LYS A 165 1.23 0.28 7.55
C LYS A 165 2.51 1.02 7.18
N ILE A 166 2.44 2.34 7.22
CA ILE A 166 3.60 3.22 7.06
C ILE A 166 3.94 3.88 8.40
N LYS A 167 5.22 3.94 8.70
CA LYS A 167 5.75 4.67 9.87
C LYS A 167 6.84 5.65 9.45
N VAL A 168 7.03 6.69 10.27
CA VAL A 168 8.14 7.62 10.18
C VAL A 168 8.80 7.69 11.55
N ASP A 169 10.08 7.27 11.66
CA ASP A 169 10.80 7.08 12.94
C ASP A 169 10.00 6.26 13.97
N GLY A 170 9.42 5.13 13.53
CA GLY A 170 8.64 4.24 14.37
C GLY A 170 7.23 4.71 14.72
N LYS A 171 6.81 5.90 14.31
CA LYS A 171 5.49 6.47 14.58
C LYS A 171 4.59 6.30 13.36
N GLU A 172 3.38 5.81 13.56
CA GLU A 172 2.43 5.56 12.49
C GLU A 172 2.12 6.85 11.71
N PHE A 173 2.13 6.74 10.39
CA PHE A 173 2.02 7.84 9.46
C PHE A 173 0.92 7.55 8.45
N MET A 174 -0.06 8.44 8.32
CA MET A 174 -1.23 8.27 7.46
C MET A 174 -1.94 6.94 7.71
N ILE A 175 -2.54 6.82 8.89
CA ILE A 175 -3.22 5.60 9.35
C ILE A 175 -4.17 5.07 8.28
N GLY A 176 -3.99 3.78 7.88
CA GLY A 176 -4.84 3.10 6.90
C GLY A 176 -4.65 3.53 5.45
N ASP A 177 -3.67 4.41 5.15
CA ASP A 177 -3.43 4.87 3.78
C ASP A 177 -1.95 4.86 3.40
N THR A 178 -1.47 3.68 3.09
CA THR A 178 -0.08 3.45 2.71
C THR A 178 0.28 4.08 1.37
N LYS A 179 -0.66 4.10 0.42
CA LYS A 179 -0.46 4.63 -0.93
C LYS A 179 -0.18 6.13 -0.91
N THR A 180 -0.99 6.87 -0.14
CA THR A 180 -0.79 8.31 0.10
C THR A 180 0.57 8.61 0.70
N ALA A 181 0.94 7.84 1.72
CA ALA A 181 2.21 8.07 2.43
C ALA A 181 3.41 7.95 1.47
N VAL A 182 3.46 6.89 0.65
CA VAL A 182 4.61 6.66 -0.24
C VAL A 182 4.68 7.66 -1.40
N LYS A 183 3.56 8.14 -1.88
CA LYS A 183 3.49 9.10 -3.00
C LYS A 183 3.75 10.55 -2.61
N ASN A 184 3.84 10.87 -1.31
CA ASN A 184 3.99 12.27 -0.86
C ASN A 184 5.16 12.53 0.06
N LEU A 185 5.72 11.52 0.68
CA LEU A 185 6.88 11.69 1.53
C LEU A 185 8.13 11.93 0.66
N PRO A 186 8.83 13.07 0.81
CA PRO A 186 10.00 13.36 -0.02
C PRO A 186 11.18 12.45 0.32
N THR A 187 11.90 11.98 -0.69
CA THR A 187 13.11 11.17 -0.49
C THR A 187 14.23 11.93 0.22
N SER A 188 14.27 13.25 0.07
CA SER A 188 15.33 14.11 0.59
C SER A 188 15.50 14.06 2.12
N ILE A 189 14.43 13.75 2.86
CA ILE A 189 14.47 13.70 4.34
C ILE A 189 14.77 12.30 4.88
N ILE A 190 14.78 11.25 4.04
CA ILE A 190 14.92 9.87 4.47
C ILE A 190 16.38 9.45 4.55
N ASN A 191 16.74 8.77 5.64
CA ASN A 191 18.05 8.17 5.86
C ASN A 191 18.05 6.65 5.63
N ARG A 192 17.00 5.96 6.10
CA ARG A 192 16.88 4.49 6.02
C ARG A 192 15.42 4.10 5.90
N ILE A 193 15.18 2.91 5.36
CA ILE A 193 13.86 2.29 5.32
C ILE A 193 13.96 0.93 6.01
N LYS A 194 13.10 0.68 6.99
CA LYS A 194 12.98 -0.61 7.65
C LYS A 194 11.71 -1.30 7.21
N THR A 195 11.78 -2.58 6.97
CA THR A 195 10.61 -3.41 6.68
C THR A 195 10.55 -4.56 7.66
N TYR A 196 9.40 -4.76 8.27
CA TYR A 196 9.16 -5.82 9.24
C TYR A 196 7.67 -6.12 9.38
N GLU A 197 7.36 -7.27 9.94
CA GLU A 197 6.00 -7.62 10.31
C GLU A 197 5.73 -7.14 11.73
N GLU A 198 4.81 -6.19 11.87
CA GLU A 198 4.36 -5.71 13.17
C GLU A 198 3.20 -6.59 13.64
N LYS A 199 3.32 -7.10 14.83
CA LYS A 199 2.24 -7.83 15.49
C LYS A 199 1.02 -6.96 15.68
N SER A 200 -0.16 -7.56 15.56
CA SER A 200 -1.41 -6.89 15.92
C SER A 200 -1.35 -6.34 17.37
N ASP A 201 -2.19 -5.35 17.70
CA ASP A 201 -2.20 -4.84 19.07
C ASP A 201 -2.57 -5.93 20.08
N LEU A 202 -3.43 -6.87 19.70
CA LEU A 202 -3.77 -8.02 20.54
C LEU A 202 -2.57 -8.92 20.72
N SER A 203 -1.90 -9.33 19.63
CA SER A 203 -0.67 -10.15 19.67
C SER A 203 0.45 -9.48 20.46
N ARG A 204 0.60 -8.15 20.32
CA ARG A 204 1.64 -7.39 21.03
C ARG A 204 1.44 -7.40 22.54
N VAL A 205 0.21 -7.33 22.99
CA VAL A 205 -0.16 -7.25 24.39
C VAL A 205 -0.25 -8.65 25.03
N THR A 206 -0.90 -9.59 24.34
CA THR A 206 -1.02 -10.99 24.81
C THR A 206 0.25 -11.80 24.54
N GLY A 207 1.03 -11.35 23.55
CA GLY A 207 2.22 -12.04 23.06
C GLY A 207 1.94 -13.28 22.22
N ILE A 208 0.69 -13.58 21.92
CA ILE A 208 0.27 -14.70 21.08
C ILE A 208 -0.05 -14.19 19.68
N ASP A 209 0.45 -14.89 18.70
CA ASP A 209 0.24 -14.60 17.30
C ASP A 209 -1.22 -14.93 16.92
N ASP A 210 -1.98 -13.89 16.60
CA ASP A 210 -3.38 -14.03 16.14
C ASP A 210 -3.47 -14.10 14.60
N GLY A 211 -2.30 -14.13 13.94
CA GLY A 211 -2.18 -14.18 12.48
C GLY A 211 -2.53 -12.90 11.76
N ASN A 212 -2.73 -11.79 12.48
CA ASN A 212 -3.04 -10.49 11.93
C ASN A 212 -1.80 -9.56 11.91
N ASP A 213 -0.61 -10.15 11.71
CA ASP A 213 0.63 -9.39 11.57
C ASP A 213 0.57 -8.52 10.32
N GLN A 214 0.97 -7.26 10.47
CA GLN A 214 0.92 -6.25 9.41
C GLN A 214 2.32 -5.97 8.87
N MET A 215 2.49 -6.03 7.55
CA MET A 215 3.74 -5.60 6.91
C MET A 215 3.88 -4.09 7.04
N VAL A 216 5.00 -3.65 7.60
CA VAL A 216 5.31 -2.24 7.90
C VAL A 216 6.49 -1.76 7.06
N LEU A 217 6.37 -0.55 6.51
CA LEU A 217 7.48 0.28 6.05
C LEU A 217 7.71 1.43 7.05
N ASP A 218 8.88 1.49 7.66
CA ASP A 218 9.26 2.55 8.61
C ASP A 218 10.40 3.37 8.04
N PHE A 219 10.10 4.63 7.72
CA PHE A 219 11.05 5.60 7.16
C PHE A 219 11.78 6.32 8.28
N GLY A 220 13.05 6.02 8.47
CA GLY A 220 13.94 6.74 9.39
C GLY A 220 14.38 8.08 8.79
N LEU A 221 14.18 9.17 9.50
CA LEU A 221 14.57 10.50 9.06
C LEU A 221 16.08 10.72 9.20
N LYS A 222 16.62 11.64 8.40
CA LYS A 222 18.00 12.13 8.57
C LYS A 222 18.14 12.83 9.92
N GLN A 223 19.34 12.77 10.48
CA GLN A 223 19.64 13.40 11.76
C GLN A 223 19.32 14.91 11.74
N GLY A 224 18.66 15.41 12.78
CA GLY A 224 18.23 16.81 12.86
C GLY A 224 16.90 17.12 12.14
N MET A 225 16.29 16.14 11.41
CA MET A 225 15.00 16.31 10.73
C MET A 225 13.80 15.91 11.62
N ASN A 226 14.00 15.70 12.90
CA ASN A 226 12.97 15.32 13.85
C ASN A 226 12.40 16.52 14.66
N ARG A 227 12.97 17.73 14.51
CA ARG A 227 12.53 18.96 15.21
C ARG A 227 12.63 20.16 14.26
N GLY A 228 11.53 20.87 14.04
CA GLY A 228 11.46 22.03 13.16
C GLY A 228 10.30 22.00 12.18
N THR A 229 10.37 22.86 11.17
CA THR A 229 9.37 22.95 10.11
C THR A 229 10.00 22.63 8.76
N PHE A 230 9.33 21.86 7.98
CA PHE A 230 9.68 21.54 6.60
C PHE A 230 8.46 21.74 5.70
N ALA A 231 8.66 22.34 4.53
CA ALA A 231 7.64 22.39 3.51
C ALA A 231 8.23 22.16 2.11
N ASN A 232 7.48 21.50 1.27
CA ASN A 232 7.82 21.22 -0.11
C ASN A 232 6.64 21.62 -1.01
N PHE A 233 6.86 22.52 -1.94
CA PHE A 233 5.88 22.96 -2.93
C PHE A 233 6.39 22.54 -4.31
N ASP A 234 5.60 21.77 -5.04
CA ASP A 234 5.92 21.29 -6.38
C ASP A 234 4.78 21.64 -7.31
N GLY A 235 5.07 22.31 -8.42
CA GLY A 235 4.11 22.68 -9.43
C GLY A 235 4.66 22.42 -10.82
N GLY A 236 3.82 21.93 -11.72
CA GLY A 236 4.20 21.63 -13.09
C GLY A 236 3.06 21.83 -14.08
N VAL A 237 3.44 22.26 -15.28
CA VAL A 237 2.57 22.39 -16.44
C VAL A 237 3.22 21.67 -17.62
N GLY A 238 2.40 21.04 -18.44
CA GLY A 238 2.88 20.21 -19.54
C GLY A 238 2.07 20.38 -20.82
N THR A 239 2.56 19.77 -21.88
CA THR A 239 1.84 19.64 -23.13
C THR A 239 0.53 18.88 -22.94
N LYS A 240 -0.40 18.97 -23.88
CA LYS A 240 -1.73 18.31 -23.84
C LYS A 240 -2.53 18.68 -22.57
N SER A 241 -2.44 19.95 -22.12
CA SER A 241 -3.12 20.47 -20.92
C SER A 241 -2.84 19.68 -19.64
N ARG A 242 -1.66 19.08 -19.51
CA ARG A 242 -1.27 18.36 -18.31
C ARG A 242 -0.80 19.32 -17.22
N TYR A 243 -1.22 19.04 -15.99
CA TYR A 243 -0.78 19.78 -14.81
C TYR A 243 -0.56 18.82 -13.62
N ALA A 244 0.33 19.20 -12.74
CA ALA A 244 0.52 18.53 -11.44
C ALA A 244 0.97 19.56 -10.40
N GLY A 245 0.29 19.58 -9.26
CA GLY A 245 0.61 20.43 -8.12
C GLY A 245 0.59 19.64 -6.84
N ARG A 246 1.62 19.80 -5.99
CA ARG A 246 1.72 19.16 -4.68
C ARG A 246 2.24 20.14 -3.65
N ALA A 247 1.70 20.09 -2.44
CA ALA A 247 2.27 20.76 -1.30
C ALA A 247 2.31 19.78 -0.11
N PHE A 248 3.44 19.75 0.55
CA PHE A 248 3.66 19.01 1.78
C PHE A 248 4.25 19.94 2.83
N GLY A 249 3.69 19.92 4.04
CA GLY A 249 4.23 20.63 5.18
C GLY A 249 4.30 19.75 6.40
N ALA A 250 5.37 19.85 7.18
CA ALA A 250 5.52 19.14 8.45
C ALA A 250 6.06 20.10 9.53
N TYR A 251 5.44 20.04 10.69
CA TYR A 251 5.90 20.67 11.92
C TYR A 251 6.16 19.59 12.97
N MET A 252 7.35 19.59 13.54
CA MET A 252 7.78 18.59 14.52
C MET A 252 8.41 19.28 15.73
N LYS A 253 7.91 18.99 16.92
CA LYS A 253 8.43 19.52 18.19
C LYS A 253 7.99 18.64 19.35
N ASP A 254 8.95 18.23 20.20
CA ASP A 254 8.72 17.66 21.55
C ASP A 254 7.61 16.59 21.63
N GLY A 255 7.63 15.64 20.71
CA GLY A 255 6.60 14.58 20.64
C GLY A 255 5.39 14.92 19.78
N LEU A 256 5.15 16.19 19.40
CA LEU A 256 4.12 16.61 18.47
C LEU A 256 4.65 16.59 17.02
N ARG A 257 3.92 15.95 16.13
CA ARG A 257 4.13 16.00 14.68
C ARG A 257 2.81 16.37 14.02
N LEU A 258 2.81 17.45 13.27
CA LEU A 258 1.68 17.89 12.45
C LEU A 258 2.13 17.91 11.01
N MET A 259 1.35 17.31 10.11
CA MET A 259 1.69 17.21 8.69
C MET A 259 0.46 17.49 7.85
N GLY A 260 0.64 18.28 6.79
CA GLY A 260 -0.38 18.62 5.82
C GLY A 260 0.03 18.26 4.40
N PHE A 261 -0.93 17.82 3.60
CA PHE A 261 -0.74 17.44 2.20
C PHE A 261 -1.83 18.03 1.33
N LEU A 262 -1.42 18.52 0.19
CA LEU A 262 -2.31 18.92 -0.90
C LEU A 262 -1.77 18.33 -2.20
N ASN A 263 -2.65 17.84 -3.05
CA ASN A 263 -2.33 17.35 -4.38
C ASN A 263 -3.47 17.68 -5.35
N ALA A 264 -3.12 18.08 -6.57
CA ALA A 264 -4.05 18.23 -7.66
C ALA A 264 -3.31 17.95 -8.98
N ASN A 265 -3.81 17.01 -9.79
CA ASN A 265 -3.18 16.66 -11.05
C ASN A 265 -4.16 15.98 -12.02
N ASN A 266 -3.78 15.93 -13.32
CA ASN A 266 -4.46 15.20 -14.38
C ASN A 266 -3.48 14.30 -15.18
N VAL A 267 -2.43 13.83 -14.53
CA VAL A 267 -1.41 12.93 -15.13
C VAL A 267 -1.56 11.49 -14.62
N ASN A 268 -2.78 11.07 -14.30
CA ASN A 268 -3.12 9.77 -13.71
C ASN A 268 -2.33 9.46 -12.42
N ASP A 269 -1.78 10.49 -11.78
CA ASP A 269 -1.19 10.35 -10.47
C ASP A 269 -2.31 10.46 -9.44
N MET A 270 -2.95 9.33 -9.17
CA MET A 270 -4.10 9.27 -8.26
C MET A 270 -3.75 9.67 -6.82
N GLY A 271 -2.49 9.98 -6.58
CA GLY A 271 -2.02 10.50 -5.29
C GLY A 271 -2.32 9.61 -4.09
N PHE A 272 -3.49 8.95 -4.08
CA PHE A 272 -4.10 8.33 -2.91
C PHE A 272 -5.17 7.32 -3.29
N GLY A 273 -4.81 6.06 -3.34
CA GLY A 273 -5.78 4.98 -3.33
C GLY A 273 -6.62 4.80 -4.59
N GLY A 274 -6.09 4.10 -5.52
CA GLY A 274 -6.77 3.58 -6.69
C GLY A 274 -5.88 3.69 -7.92
N GLY A 275 -5.47 2.58 -8.45
CA GLY A 275 -4.88 2.23 -9.72
C GLY A 275 -4.19 3.32 -10.53
N GLY A 276 -2.89 3.31 -10.53
CA GLY A 276 -2.11 4.11 -11.45
C GLY A 276 -0.63 4.07 -11.11
N GLY A 277 0.11 3.19 -11.75
CA GLY A 277 1.56 3.12 -11.63
C GLY A 277 2.22 4.38 -12.17
N GLY A 278 2.64 5.25 -11.26
CA GLY A 278 3.58 6.29 -11.62
C GLY A 278 4.98 5.70 -11.74
N GLY A 279 5.46 5.47 -12.94
CA GLY A 279 6.87 5.22 -13.19
C GLY A 279 7.72 6.40 -12.74
N ARG A 280 9.03 6.22 -12.75
CA ARG A 280 10.05 7.23 -12.39
C ARG A 280 9.79 8.62 -13.02
N PHE A 281 8.96 8.68 -14.03
CA PHE A 281 8.59 9.86 -14.81
C PHE A 281 7.07 10.15 -14.77
N GLY A 282 6.34 9.68 -13.76
CA GLY A 282 4.96 10.12 -13.52
C GLY A 282 3.93 9.69 -14.56
N GLY A 283 4.09 8.53 -15.16
CA GLY A 283 3.06 7.92 -16.02
C GLY A 283 2.04 7.19 -15.19
N GLY A 284 0.80 7.64 -15.21
CA GLY A 284 -0.32 6.96 -14.58
C GLY A 284 -0.62 5.60 -15.20
N GLY A 285 -1.42 4.82 -14.49
CA GLY A 285 -1.88 3.51 -14.94
C GLY A 285 -2.43 3.53 -16.35
N ARG A 286 -2.30 2.40 -17.03
CA ARG A 286 -2.63 2.26 -18.45
C ARG A 286 -4.11 2.41 -18.76
N ASN A 287 -4.98 2.33 -17.76
CA ASN A 287 -6.43 2.20 -17.95
C ASN A 287 -7.16 3.49 -17.58
N GLY A 288 -7.56 4.25 -18.57
CA GLY A 288 -8.37 5.46 -18.40
C GLY A 288 -7.55 6.73 -18.12
N LEU A 289 -8.23 7.87 -18.20
CA LEU A 289 -7.71 9.17 -17.83
C LEU A 289 -8.30 9.56 -16.48
N GLN A 290 -7.48 10.04 -15.57
CA GLN A 290 -7.95 10.45 -14.25
C GLN A 290 -7.33 11.76 -13.81
N ALA A 291 -8.19 12.63 -13.28
CA ALA A 291 -7.81 13.81 -12.55
C ALA A 291 -8.12 13.61 -11.07
N SER A 292 -7.20 14.00 -10.20
CA SER A 292 -7.38 13.83 -8.76
C SER A 292 -7.02 15.10 -7.98
N LYS A 293 -7.77 15.35 -6.91
CA LYS A 293 -7.48 16.39 -5.92
C LYS A 293 -7.55 15.79 -4.54
N MET A 294 -6.66 16.22 -3.65
CA MET A 294 -6.62 15.72 -2.28
C MET A 294 -6.15 16.79 -1.31
N ALA A 295 -6.74 16.75 -0.10
CA ALA A 295 -6.25 17.46 1.07
C ALA A 295 -6.23 16.51 2.26
N SER A 296 -5.14 16.52 3.04
CA SER A 296 -5.02 15.69 4.25
C SER A 296 -4.24 16.40 5.33
N VAL A 297 -4.69 16.23 6.57
CA VAL A 297 -3.98 16.66 7.77
C VAL A 297 -3.78 15.43 8.67
N ASN A 298 -2.56 15.27 9.16
CA ASN A 298 -2.17 14.20 10.07
C ASN A 298 -1.53 14.80 11.30
N PHE A 299 -1.85 14.27 12.46
CA PHE A 299 -1.17 14.62 13.70
C PHE A 299 -0.70 13.36 14.43
N ASN A 300 0.39 13.49 15.17
CA ASN A 300 0.89 12.47 16.08
C ASN A 300 1.48 13.18 17.29
N TYR A 301 0.96 12.83 18.47
CA TYR A 301 1.42 13.33 19.75
C TYR A 301 1.82 12.16 20.65
N GLU A 302 3.00 12.25 21.24
CA GLU A 302 3.51 11.25 22.16
C GLU A 302 4.11 11.93 23.38
N LYS A 303 3.57 11.59 24.56
CA LYS A 303 4.08 12.04 25.85
C LYS A 303 4.71 10.85 26.55
N GLU A 304 6.05 10.75 26.47
CA GLU A 304 6.84 9.65 27.02
C GLU A 304 6.28 8.26 26.64
N LYS A 305 6.13 7.36 27.60
CA LYS A 305 5.47 6.06 27.43
C LYS A 305 4.00 6.07 27.84
N LEU A 306 3.50 7.21 28.36
CA LEU A 306 2.18 7.33 28.97
C LEU A 306 1.07 7.42 27.94
N LEU A 307 1.24 8.26 26.91
CA LEU A 307 0.18 8.60 25.98
C LEU A 307 0.73 8.74 24.57
N LYS A 308 0.11 7.99 23.63
CA LYS A 308 0.28 8.20 22.19
C LYS A 308 -1.07 8.50 21.60
N TRP A 309 -1.17 9.66 20.95
CA TRP A 309 -2.38 10.10 20.30
C TRP A 309 -2.07 10.50 18.86
N SER A 310 -2.70 9.84 17.91
CA SER A 310 -2.49 10.10 16.49
C SER A 310 -3.82 10.11 15.76
N GLY A 311 -3.88 10.83 14.65
CA GLY A 311 -5.07 10.86 13.81
C GLY A 311 -4.80 11.49 12.47
N SER A 312 -5.75 11.28 11.56
CA SER A 312 -5.75 11.86 10.22
C SER A 312 -7.17 12.20 9.77
N VAL A 313 -7.28 13.30 9.03
CA VAL A 313 -8.46 13.66 8.25
C VAL A 313 -8.04 13.86 6.82
N ARG A 314 -8.77 13.27 5.88
CA ARG A 314 -8.46 13.31 4.45
C ARG A 314 -9.73 13.50 3.62
N TRP A 315 -9.63 14.41 2.67
CA TRP A 315 -10.58 14.58 1.58
C TRP A 315 -9.94 14.18 0.26
N ASN A 316 -10.66 13.42 -0.57
CA ASN A 316 -10.26 13.10 -1.94
C ASN A 316 -11.41 13.42 -2.89
N HIS A 317 -11.04 13.90 -4.06
CA HIS A 317 -11.91 14.05 -5.20
C HIS A 317 -11.24 13.44 -6.44
N GLY A 318 -12.00 12.68 -7.22
CA GLY A 318 -11.53 12.07 -8.45
C GLY A 318 -12.55 12.22 -9.57
N ASP A 319 -12.07 12.60 -10.76
CA ASP A 319 -12.80 12.56 -12.01
C ASP A 319 -12.12 11.54 -12.93
N GLY A 320 -12.88 10.56 -13.42
CA GLY A 320 -12.40 9.48 -14.29
C GLY A 320 -13.10 9.53 -15.66
N ASP A 321 -12.30 9.28 -16.70
CA ASP A 321 -12.72 9.03 -18.06
C ASP A 321 -12.04 7.76 -18.55
N ALA A 322 -12.79 6.67 -18.61
CA ALA A 322 -12.29 5.35 -18.97
C ALA A 322 -13.01 4.82 -20.21
N TRP A 323 -12.28 4.80 -21.32
CA TRP A 323 -12.68 4.10 -22.51
C TRP A 323 -11.93 2.77 -22.62
N SER A 324 -12.64 1.73 -23.01
CA SER A 324 -12.01 0.44 -23.30
C SER A 324 -12.72 -0.28 -24.44
N ARG A 325 -11.94 -0.99 -25.25
CA ARG A 325 -12.41 -2.02 -26.19
C ARG A 325 -11.87 -3.36 -25.73
N ARG A 326 -12.73 -4.37 -25.73
CA ARG A 326 -12.37 -5.73 -25.35
C ARG A 326 -12.81 -6.70 -26.42
N SER A 327 -11.88 -7.52 -26.91
CA SER A 327 -12.11 -8.67 -27.78
C SER A 327 -11.87 -9.95 -27.01
N VAL A 328 -12.76 -10.91 -27.10
CA VAL A 328 -12.63 -12.22 -26.47
C VAL A 328 -12.79 -13.29 -27.50
N GLU A 329 -11.83 -14.21 -27.56
CA GLU A 329 -11.96 -15.50 -28.27
C GLU A 329 -12.07 -16.60 -27.21
N ASN A 330 -13.16 -17.36 -27.29
CA ASN A 330 -13.40 -18.48 -26.41
C ASN A 330 -13.02 -19.77 -27.12
N PHE A 331 -11.99 -20.47 -26.68
CA PHE A 331 -11.46 -21.67 -27.31
C PHE A 331 -12.36 -22.89 -27.10
N VAL A 332 -13.28 -22.83 -26.15
CA VAL A 332 -14.14 -23.94 -25.72
C VAL A 332 -15.45 -23.96 -26.47
N SER A 333 -15.77 -22.90 -27.19
CA SER A 333 -17.07 -22.70 -27.81
C SER A 333 -17.01 -22.86 -29.31
N THR A 334 -17.96 -23.59 -29.87
CA THR A 334 -18.15 -23.70 -31.33
C THR A 334 -19.14 -22.67 -31.88
N VAL A 335 -20.02 -22.13 -31.02
CA VAL A 335 -20.99 -21.08 -31.38
C VAL A 335 -20.81 -19.93 -30.40
N GLY A 336 -20.71 -18.69 -30.89
CA GLY A 336 -20.42 -17.54 -30.06
C GLY A 336 -18.98 -17.55 -29.49
N SER A 337 -18.03 -18.02 -30.31
CA SER A 337 -16.62 -18.15 -29.92
C SER A 337 -15.95 -16.81 -29.76
N PHE A 338 -16.46 -15.77 -30.39
CA PHE A 338 -15.90 -14.44 -30.44
C PHE A 338 -16.85 -13.41 -29.81
N SER A 339 -16.37 -12.52 -29.02
CA SER A 339 -17.16 -11.36 -28.56
C SER A 339 -16.34 -10.08 -28.55
N GLU A 340 -16.99 -9.02 -29.02
CA GLU A 340 -16.44 -7.66 -29.00
C GLU A 340 -17.25 -6.79 -28.05
N SER A 341 -16.59 -5.92 -27.30
CA SER A 341 -17.26 -4.92 -26.49
C SER A 341 -16.48 -3.61 -26.45
N VAL A 342 -17.19 -2.50 -26.47
CA VAL A 342 -16.68 -1.14 -26.26
C VAL A 342 -17.41 -0.56 -25.06
N ASN A 343 -16.65 0.01 -24.11
CA ASN A 343 -17.19 0.63 -22.93
C ASN A 343 -16.62 2.04 -22.77
N GLN A 344 -17.48 3.00 -22.46
CA GLN A 344 -17.14 4.35 -22.03
C GLN A 344 -17.72 4.56 -20.64
N ASN A 345 -16.91 4.95 -19.68
CA ASN A 345 -17.33 5.22 -18.31
C ASN A 345 -16.75 6.53 -17.82
N TYR A 346 -17.61 7.43 -17.37
CA TYR A 346 -17.26 8.66 -16.67
C TYR A 346 -17.63 8.49 -15.20
N SER A 347 -16.73 8.85 -14.31
CA SER A 347 -16.96 8.73 -12.87
C SER A 347 -16.49 9.97 -12.12
N ARG A 348 -17.22 10.33 -11.08
CA ARG A 348 -16.87 11.41 -10.15
C ARG A 348 -17.03 10.89 -8.73
N SER A 349 -15.99 10.98 -7.94
CA SER A 349 -16.03 10.52 -6.55
C SER A 349 -15.57 11.61 -5.60
N ASN A 350 -16.20 11.67 -4.43
CA ASN A 350 -15.77 12.47 -3.29
C ASN A 350 -15.71 11.57 -2.05
N SER A 351 -14.67 11.68 -1.26
CA SER A 351 -14.60 10.93 -0.01
C SER A 351 -13.91 11.72 1.09
N TRP A 352 -14.47 11.64 2.28
CA TRP A 352 -13.91 12.10 3.54
C TRP A 352 -13.60 10.91 4.41
N ASN A 353 -12.41 10.86 4.99
CA ASN A 353 -12.01 9.81 5.89
C ASN A 353 -11.34 10.45 7.10
N ALA A 354 -11.78 10.07 8.29
CA ALA A 354 -11.16 10.46 9.56
C ALA A 354 -10.91 9.22 10.40
N GLN A 355 -9.73 9.16 11.00
CA GLN A 355 -9.38 8.07 11.90
C GLN A 355 -8.42 8.57 12.97
N MET A 356 -8.54 7.98 14.14
CA MET A 356 -7.77 8.34 15.32
C MET A 356 -7.27 7.07 16.02
N ARG A 357 -6.17 7.18 16.71
CA ARG A 357 -5.64 6.17 17.63
C ARG A 357 -5.19 6.83 18.90
N LEU A 358 -5.72 6.36 20.01
CA LEU A 358 -5.31 6.73 21.35
C LEU A 358 -4.75 5.48 22.03
N GLU A 359 -3.48 5.47 22.38
CA GLU A 359 -2.85 4.44 23.22
C GLU A 359 -2.46 5.09 24.54
N TRP A 360 -3.08 4.64 25.63
CA TRP A 360 -2.87 5.16 26.98
C TRP A 360 -2.36 4.03 27.88
N THR A 361 -1.21 4.30 28.51
CA THR A 361 -0.54 3.37 29.42
C THR A 361 -0.36 4.09 30.75
N PRO A 362 -1.44 4.19 31.58
CA PRO A 362 -1.42 4.97 32.84
C PRO A 362 -0.35 4.48 33.80
N ASP A 363 -0.02 3.20 33.76
CA ASP A 363 1.02 2.56 34.54
C ASP A 363 1.60 1.34 33.79
N THR A 364 2.44 0.55 34.45
CA THR A 364 3.07 -0.65 33.87
C THR A 364 2.13 -1.83 33.72
N LEU A 365 0.93 -1.77 34.32
CA LEU A 365 -0.05 -2.88 34.35
C LEU A 365 -1.14 -2.72 33.29
N TRP A 366 -1.52 -1.46 32.93
CA TRP A 366 -2.60 -1.18 32.02
C TRP A 366 -2.12 -0.72 30.64
N ASN A 367 -2.76 -1.22 29.60
CA ASN A 367 -2.65 -0.69 28.24
C ASN A 367 -4.07 -0.56 27.66
N ILE A 368 -4.44 0.65 27.27
CA ILE A 368 -5.74 1.00 26.70
C ILE A 368 -5.50 1.56 25.31
N ASN A 369 -6.14 0.95 24.30
CA ASN A 369 -6.00 1.35 22.91
C ASN A 369 -7.40 1.57 22.32
N PHE A 370 -7.68 2.80 21.90
CA PHE A 370 -8.96 3.21 21.29
C PHE A 370 -8.74 3.73 19.88
N ARG A 371 -9.49 3.22 18.90
CA ARG A 371 -9.35 3.53 17.47
C ARG A 371 -10.70 3.78 16.83
N PRO A 372 -11.25 5.00 16.90
CA PRO A 372 -12.43 5.37 16.14
C PRO A 372 -12.09 5.67 14.68
N THR A 373 -13.03 5.39 13.79
CA THR A 373 -12.98 5.68 12.37
C THR A 373 -14.30 6.28 11.90
N TRP A 374 -14.21 7.20 10.95
CA TRP A 374 -15.35 7.77 10.25
C TRP A 374 -15.03 7.92 8.77
N SER A 375 -16.00 7.63 7.92
CA SER A 375 -15.91 7.95 6.50
C SER A 375 -17.27 8.33 5.93
N TYR A 376 -17.21 9.24 4.96
CA TYR A 376 -18.32 9.63 4.11
C TYR A 376 -17.84 9.65 2.67
N GLY A 377 -18.60 9.05 1.77
CA GLY A 377 -18.23 9.02 0.36
C GLY A 377 -19.44 9.13 -0.55
N THR A 378 -19.25 9.81 -1.70
CA THR A 378 -20.20 9.82 -2.80
C THR A 378 -19.51 9.35 -4.06
N ASN A 379 -20.24 8.61 -4.87
CA ASN A 379 -19.82 8.20 -6.20
C ASN A 379 -20.93 8.50 -7.19
N ASP A 380 -20.57 9.13 -8.29
CA ASP A 380 -21.45 9.56 -9.37
C ASP A 380 -20.87 9.04 -10.68
N GLY A 381 -21.68 8.48 -11.55
CA GLY A 381 -21.17 7.85 -12.77
C GLY A 381 -22.18 7.84 -13.89
N THR A 382 -21.65 7.83 -15.11
CA THR A 382 -22.40 7.58 -16.32
C THR A 382 -21.62 6.65 -17.24
N SER A 383 -22.30 5.74 -17.90
CA SER A 383 -21.67 4.72 -18.73
C SER A 383 -22.46 4.41 -19.98
N GLY A 384 -21.75 4.08 -21.05
CA GLY A 384 -22.29 3.53 -22.27
C GLY A 384 -21.46 2.33 -22.72
N SER A 385 -22.11 1.27 -23.22
CA SER A 385 -21.40 0.12 -23.78
C SER A 385 -22.15 -0.48 -24.96
N GLY A 386 -21.40 -0.97 -25.94
CA GLY A 386 -21.87 -1.81 -27.02
C GLY A 386 -21.11 -3.12 -27.04
N SER A 387 -21.78 -4.23 -27.26
CA SER A 387 -21.14 -5.55 -27.43
C SER A 387 -21.87 -6.41 -28.43
N ALA A 388 -21.17 -7.34 -29.06
CA ALA A 388 -21.72 -8.36 -29.92
C ALA A 388 -20.95 -9.66 -29.76
N THR A 389 -21.67 -10.76 -29.98
CA THR A 389 -21.13 -12.12 -29.96
C THR A 389 -21.25 -12.72 -31.36
N PHE A 390 -20.19 -13.35 -31.84
CA PHE A 390 -20.06 -13.86 -33.20
C PHE A 390 -19.68 -15.33 -33.18
N SER A 391 -20.11 -16.06 -34.22
CA SER A 391 -19.76 -17.48 -34.43
C SER A 391 -18.43 -17.66 -35.14
N ASP A 392 -17.93 -16.64 -35.82
CA ASP A 392 -16.62 -16.63 -36.50
C ASP A 392 -15.85 -15.35 -36.12
N ASP A 393 -14.57 -15.33 -36.36
CA ASP A 393 -13.67 -14.20 -36.07
C ASP A 393 -14.13 -12.94 -36.85
N PRO A 394 -14.60 -11.88 -36.14
CA PRO A 394 -15.11 -10.68 -36.77
C PRO A 394 -14.01 -9.91 -37.56
N TYR A 395 -12.74 -10.13 -37.26
CA TYR A 395 -11.63 -9.50 -37.95
C TYR A 395 -11.28 -10.10 -39.32
N LYS A 396 -11.91 -11.20 -39.69
CA LYS A 396 -11.92 -11.68 -41.08
C LYS A 396 -12.78 -10.81 -42.01
N TYR A 397 -13.73 -10.06 -41.40
CA TYR A 397 -14.74 -9.29 -42.12
C TYR A 397 -14.62 -7.78 -41.96
N ALA A 398 -13.89 -7.31 -40.97
CA ALA A 398 -13.72 -5.91 -40.67
C ALA A 398 -12.40 -5.62 -39.95
N ASP A 399 -11.89 -4.41 -40.10
CA ASP A 399 -10.68 -3.97 -39.36
C ASP A 399 -10.97 -3.80 -37.86
N SER A 400 -9.94 -3.99 -37.05
CA SER A 400 -10.01 -3.88 -35.58
C SER A 400 -10.49 -2.53 -35.03
N ASN A 401 -10.47 -1.48 -35.84
CA ASN A 401 -10.94 -0.14 -35.47
C ASN A 401 -12.41 0.12 -35.90
N THR A 402 -13.05 -0.84 -36.57
CA THR A 402 -14.44 -0.71 -37.03
C THR A 402 -15.39 -0.71 -35.82
N ASP A 403 -16.41 0.15 -35.86
CA ASP A 403 -17.46 0.16 -34.83
C ASP A 403 -18.22 -1.19 -34.80
N ILE A 404 -18.59 -1.64 -33.58
CA ILE A 404 -19.26 -2.94 -33.41
C ILE A 404 -20.57 -3.05 -34.19
N ALA A 405 -21.37 -1.98 -34.23
CA ALA A 405 -22.62 -1.98 -35.00
C ALA A 405 -22.37 -2.13 -36.50
N ALA A 406 -21.30 -1.51 -37.02
CA ALA A 406 -20.90 -1.68 -38.42
C ALA A 406 -20.37 -3.09 -38.72
N ILE A 407 -19.63 -3.71 -37.77
CA ILE A 407 -19.21 -5.15 -37.88
C ILE A 407 -20.46 -6.04 -37.95
N VAL A 408 -21.40 -5.87 -37.02
CA VAL A 408 -22.65 -6.61 -36.96
C VAL A 408 -23.42 -6.50 -38.30
N THR A 409 -23.62 -5.26 -38.78
CA THR A 409 -24.33 -5.02 -40.03
C THR A 409 -23.65 -5.71 -41.22
N ARG A 410 -22.30 -5.68 -41.28
CA ARG A 410 -21.56 -6.33 -42.36
C ARG A 410 -21.67 -7.84 -42.31
N MET A 411 -21.56 -8.45 -41.15
CA MET A 411 -21.61 -9.90 -40.96
C MET A 411 -23.02 -10.43 -41.21
N LEU A 412 -24.07 -9.75 -40.75
CA LEU A 412 -25.47 -10.10 -41.07
C LEU A 412 -25.77 -9.99 -42.60
N GLY A 413 -25.14 -9.05 -43.31
CA GLY A 413 -25.22 -8.96 -44.75
C GLY A 413 -24.62 -10.17 -45.51
N ILE A 414 -23.80 -11.02 -44.83
CA ILE A 414 -23.19 -12.23 -45.38
C ILE A 414 -24.01 -13.46 -44.97
N SER A 415 -24.31 -13.62 -43.67
CA SER A 415 -25.12 -14.68 -43.13
C SER A 415 -25.61 -14.38 -41.72
N ASP A 416 -26.89 -14.66 -41.45
CA ASP A 416 -27.50 -14.48 -40.12
C ASP A 416 -26.86 -15.40 -39.06
N THR A 417 -26.23 -16.50 -39.47
CA THR A 417 -25.53 -17.43 -38.55
C THR A 417 -24.21 -16.89 -38.00
N LEU A 418 -23.67 -15.81 -38.57
CA LEU A 418 -22.39 -15.24 -38.13
C LEU A 418 -22.51 -14.36 -36.86
N VAL A 419 -23.72 -13.80 -36.61
CA VAL A 419 -23.98 -12.97 -35.43
C VAL A 419 -24.93 -13.69 -34.49
N VAL A 420 -24.55 -13.92 -33.26
CA VAL A 420 -25.39 -14.56 -32.25
C VAL A 420 -26.27 -13.53 -31.54
N ASN A 421 -25.67 -12.47 -31.02
CA ASN A 421 -26.42 -11.40 -30.37
C ASN A 421 -25.65 -10.07 -30.45
N GLN A 422 -26.39 -9.00 -30.22
CA GLN A 422 -25.85 -7.65 -30.04
C GLN A 422 -26.52 -7.01 -28.82
N ARG A 423 -25.74 -6.29 -28.00
CA ARG A 423 -26.25 -5.59 -26.84
C ARG A 423 -25.73 -4.15 -26.81
N GLN A 424 -26.63 -3.22 -26.47
CA GLN A 424 -26.31 -1.82 -26.20
C GLN A 424 -26.81 -1.49 -24.80
N ASN A 425 -25.93 -0.95 -23.96
CA ASN A 425 -26.28 -0.53 -22.61
C ASN A 425 -25.91 0.94 -22.41
N GLY A 426 -26.70 1.59 -21.58
CA GLY A 426 -26.41 2.91 -21.06
C GLY A 426 -26.86 3.01 -19.60
N GLY A 427 -26.22 3.81 -18.81
CA GLY A 427 -26.59 3.94 -17.41
C GLY A 427 -26.01 5.17 -16.74
N MET A 428 -26.67 5.58 -15.68
CA MET A 428 -26.16 6.56 -14.71
C MET A 428 -26.41 6.02 -13.33
N ASN A 429 -25.50 6.33 -12.42
CA ASN A 429 -25.58 5.88 -11.03
C ASN A 429 -25.11 6.97 -10.08
N TYR A 430 -25.72 7.00 -8.93
CA TYR A 430 -25.28 7.78 -7.78
C TYR A 430 -25.32 6.90 -6.53
N SER A 431 -24.34 7.06 -5.66
CA SER A 431 -24.38 6.43 -4.35
C SER A 431 -23.68 7.30 -3.31
N ASP A 432 -24.20 7.26 -2.09
CA ASP A 432 -23.51 7.78 -0.93
C ASP A 432 -23.36 6.69 0.13
N SER A 433 -22.39 6.86 1.01
CA SER A 433 -22.19 5.98 2.15
C SER A 433 -21.59 6.71 3.34
N LYS A 434 -22.15 6.45 4.52
CA LYS A 434 -21.68 6.94 5.80
C LYS A 434 -21.24 5.76 6.64
N ARG A 435 -20.05 5.83 7.21
CA ARG A 435 -19.52 4.74 8.05
C ARG A 435 -18.94 5.31 9.33
N PHE A 436 -19.31 4.69 10.45
CA PHE A 436 -18.74 4.94 11.76
C PHE A 436 -18.27 3.61 12.32
N GLY A 437 -17.08 3.60 12.90
CA GLY A 437 -16.57 2.37 13.49
C GLY A 437 -15.51 2.66 14.54
N GLY A 438 -15.10 1.62 15.24
CA GLY A 438 -14.00 1.72 16.16
C GLY A 438 -13.75 0.46 16.95
N THR A 439 -12.55 0.39 17.51
CA THR A 439 -12.15 -0.69 18.43
C THR A 439 -11.62 -0.12 19.72
N LEU A 440 -11.99 -0.74 20.85
CA LEU A 440 -11.42 -0.49 22.17
C LEU A 440 -10.77 -1.78 22.64
N GLN A 441 -9.49 -1.70 23.02
CA GLN A 441 -8.76 -2.80 23.63
C GLN A 441 -8.23 -2.35 24.98
N VAL A 442 -8.55 -3.10 26.00
CA VAL A 442 -8.07 -2.89 27.38
C VAL A 442 -7.34 -4.14 27.82
N ASN A 443 -6.08 -4.00 28.13
CA ASN A 443 -5.26 -5.08 28.67
C ASN A 443 -4.81 -4.75 30.07
N ARG A 444 -4.85 -5.74 30.96
CA ARG A 444 -4.32 -5.67 32.31
C ARG A 444 -3.38 -6.83 32.58
N LYS A 445 -2.17 -6.53 33.04
CA LYS A 445 -1.25 -7.51 33.57
C LYS A 445 -1.63 -7.85 35.01
N ILE A 446 -1.64 -9.13 35.32
CA ILE A 446 -2.03 -9.67 36.64
C ILE A 446 -0.81 -10.34 37.27
N GLY A 447 -0.25 -9.75 38.30
CA GLY A 447 0.95 -10.25 38.96
C GLY A 447 2.21 -10.26 38.10
N GLY A 448 3.21 -11.07 38.46
CA GLY A 448 4.44 -11.29 37.70
C GLY A 448 4.26 -12.38 36.62
N GLN A 449 5.36 -12.77 35.95
CA GLN A 449 5.45 -13.88 35.02
C GLN A 449 4.63 -13.81 33.72
N GLY A 450 3.99 -12.65 33.40
CA GLY A 450 3.31 -12.43 32.10
C GLY A 450 1.83 -12.85 32.07
N ARG A 451 1.21 -13.20 33.21
CA ARG A 451 -0.26 -13.39 33.29
C ARG A 451 -0.96 -12.10 32.90
N ASN A 452 -1.96 -12.18 32.02
CA ASN A 452 -2.72 -11.00 31.60
C ASN A 452 -4.15 -11.36 31.19
N ILE A 453 -5.02 -10.35 31.27
CA ILE A 453 -6.37 -10.40 30.74
C ILE A 453 -6.58 -9.24 29.75
N THR A 454 -7.20 -9.52 28.62
CA THR A 454 -7.46 -8.54 27.57
C THR A 454 -8.92 -8.59 27.19
N LEU A 455 -9.58 -7.42 27.28
CA LEU A 455 -10.90 -7.17 26.71
C LEU A 455 -10.71 -6.38 25.42
N GLN A 456 -11.27 -6.88 24.34
CA GLN A 456 -11.34 -6.17 23.06
C GLN A 456 -12.79 -6.09 22.60
N THR A 457 -13.26 -4.90 22.29
CA THR A 457 -14.58 -4.68 21.68
C THR A 457 -14.44 -3.86 20.42
N GLY A 458 -15.23 -4.18 19.42
CA GLY A 458 -15.31 -3.46 18.16
C GLY A 458 -16.76 -3.22 17.79
N ALA A 459 -17.04 -2.10 17.14
CA ALA A 459 -18.33 -1.81 16.55
C ALA A 459 -18.14 -1.05 15.24
N ASN A 460 -18.94 -1.39 14.23
CA ASN A 460 -19.01 -0.71 12.95
C ASN A 460 -20.48 -0.51 12.57
N TYR A 461 -20.76 0.63 12.00
CA TYR A 461 -22.06 0.98 11.42
C TYR A 461 -21.82 1.58 10.03
N SER A 462 -22.57 1.14 9.04
CA SER A 462 -22.56 1.69 7.69
C SER A 462 -23.99 1.84 7.19
N ASP A 463 -24.27 3.01 6.67
CA ASP A 463 -25.53 3.39 6.05
C ASP A 463 -25.21 3.99 4.67
N GLY A 464 -26.02 3.69 3.67
CA GLY A 464 -25.79 4.19 2.33
C GLY A 464 -26.96 3.98 1.39
N ASP A 465 -27.15 4.92 0.51
CA ASP A 465 -28.17 4.89 -0.53
C ASP A 465 -27.50 4.78 -1.90
N SER A 466 -28.13 4.02 -2.79
CA SER A 466 -27.69 3.91 -4.18
C SER A 466 -28.89 4.05 -5.11
N GLU A 467 -28.76 4.92 -6.08
CA GLU A 467 -29.70 5.13 -7.17
C GLU A 467 -29.00 4.79 -8.48
N ALA A 468 -29.65 4.02 -9.34
CA ALA A 468 -29.08 3.63 -10.63
C ALA A 468 -30.18 3.53 -11.69
N PHE A 469 -29.98 4.22 -12.80
CA PHE A 469 -30.76 4.00 -14.02
C PHE A 469 -29.92 3.17 -15.00
N SER A 470 -30.52 2.17 -15.60
CA SER A 470 -29.92 1.36 -16.65
C SER A 470 -30.90 1.11 -17.78
N ARG A 471 -30.43 1.31 -18.99
CA ARG A 471 -31.10 0.87 -20.21
C ARG A 471 -30.29 -0.22 -20.89
N SER A 472 -30.95 -1.23 -21.43
CA SER A 472 -30.33 -2.33 -22.18
C SER A 472 -31.20 -2.69 -23.36
N LEU A 473 -30.60 -2.75 -24.54
CA LEU A 473 -31.21 -3.25 -25.76
C LEU A 473 -30.40 -4.46 -26.20
N VAL A 474 -31.08 -5.61 -26.36
CA VAL A 474 -30.45 -6.88 -26.77
C VAL A 474 -31.19 -7.39 -28.03
N ASN A 475 -30.44 -7.60 -29.09
CA ASN A 475 -30.93 -8.25 -30.32
C ASN A 475 -30.36 -9.66 -30.38
N LEU A 476 -31.22 -10.65 -30.57
CA LEU A 476 -30.92 -12.07 -30.74
C LEU A 476 -31.23 -12.47 -32.18
N TYR A 477 -30.24 -12.99 -32.90
CA TYR A 477 -30.31 -13.25 -34.34
C TYR A 477 -30.45 -14.74 -34.71
N GLN A 478 -30.24 -15.67 -33.74
CA GLN A 478 -30.22 -17.09 -34.01
C GLN A 478 -31.39 -17.85 -33.34
N LEU A 479 -32.49 -17.19 -33.03
CA LEU A 479 -33.66 -17.84 -32.48
C LEU A 479 -34.45 -18.58 -33.59
N ALA A 480 -34.93 -19.80 -33.30
CA ALA A 480 -35.76 -20.60 -34.22
C ALA A 480 -37.07 -19.89 -34.61
N THR A 481 -37.54 -18.94 -33.81
CA THR A 481 -38.72 -18.10 -34.03
C THR A 481 -38.45 -16.84 -34.87
N GLY A 482 -37.21 -16.64 -35.35
CA GLY A 482 -36.74 -15.43 -36.01
C GLY A 482 -36.10 -14.46 -35.03
N ASP A 483 -35.59 -13.34 -35.54
CA ASP A 483 -34.93 -12.31 -34.75
C ASP A 483 -35.83 -11.77 -33.63
N SER A 484 -35.27 -11.57 -32.47
CA SER A 484 -35.97 -11.01 -31.31
C SER A 484 -35.21 -9.88 -30.68
N THR A 485 -35.94 -8.83 -30.35
CA THR A 485 -35.39 -7.65 -29.63
C THR A 485 -35.94 -7.62 -28.21
N TYR A 486 -35.07 -7.50 -27.27
CA TYR A 486 -35.37 -7.35 -25.85
C TYR A 486 -34.86 -6.01 -25.35
N GLN A 487 -35.76 -5.20 -24.83
CA GLN A 487 -35.42 -3.88 -24.24
C GLN A 487 -35.75 -3.88 -22.76
N ARG A 488 -34.98 -3.13 -22.00
CA ARG A 488 -35.17 -2.92 -20.58
C ARG A 488 -34.71 -1.51 -20.18
N ASN A 489 -35.54 -0.80 -19.43
CA ASN A 489 -35.26 0.51 -18.88
C ASN A 489 -35.62 0.52 -17.40
N ARG A 490 -34.63 0.46 -16.52
CA ARG A 490 -34.85 0.27 -15.09
C ARG A 490 -34.19 1.35 -14.25
N TYR A 491 -34.96 1.86 -13.30
CA TYR A 491 -34.48 2.69 -12.22
C TYR A 491 -34.54 1.89 -10.93
N ASN A 492 -33.40 1.84 -10.22
CA ASN A 492 -33.25 1.10 -8.96
C ASN A 492 -32.90 2.07 -7.83
N VAL A 493 -33.57 1.94 -6.71
CA VAL A 493 -33.23 2.62 -5.46
C VAL A 493 -32.90 1.54 -4.43
N THR A 494 -31.70 1.62 -3.83
CA THR A 494 -31.19 0.54 -2.95
C THR A 494 -30.62 1.14 -1.66
N PRO A 495 -31.44 1.38 -0.63
CA PRO A 495 -30.92 1.66 0.71
C PRO A 495 -30.26 0.42 1.30
N THR A 496 -29.11 0.61 1.93
CA THR A 496 -28.34 -0.43 2.59
C THR A 496 -27.98 -0.03 4.01
N LYS A 497 -28.09 -0.97 4.95
CA LYS A 497 -27.74 -0.76 6.36
C LYS A 497 -26.96 -1.96 6.88
N ASN A 498 -25.75 -1.69 7.40
CA ASN A 498 -24.89 -2.72 7.95
C ASN A 498 -24.37 -2.28 9.32
N TYR A 499 -24.38 -3.20 10.28
CA TYR A 499 -23.67 -2.99 11.53
C TYR A 499 -23.16 -4.32 12.07
N ASP A 500 -22.01 -4.26 12.69
CA ASP A 500 -21.43 -5.38 13.41
C ASP A 500 -20.81 -4.91 14.72
N TYR A 501 -20.83 -5.78 15.72
CA TYR A 501 -20.09 -5.59 16.95
C TYR A 501 -19.53 -6.92 17.43
N ASN A 502 -18.41 -6.83 18.13
CA ASN A 502 -17.77 -7.98 18.74
C ASN A 502 -17.22 -7.66 20.13
N ILE A 503 -17.22 -8.66 20.99
CA ILE A 503 -16.62 -8.62 22.33
C ILE A 503 -15.75 -9.85 22.49
N ARG A 504 -14.45 -9.66 22.67
CA ARG A 504 -13.47 -10.71 22.87
C ARG A 504 -12.81 -10.57 24.24
N LEU A 505 -12.82 -11.63 24.99
CA LEU A 505 -12.10 -11.76 26.25
C LEU A 505 -10.96 -12.79 26.05
N THR A 506 -9.76 -12.43 26.43
CA THR A 506 -8.57 -13.30 26.33
C THR A 506 -7.86 -13.36 27.67
N TYR A 507 -7.56 -14.53 28.16
CA TYR A 507 -6.80 -14.79 29.39
C TYR A 507 -5.55 -15.62 29.06
N SER A 508 -4.40 -15.19 29.53
CA SER A 508 -3.11 -15.87 29.36
C SER A 508 -2.54 -16.28 30.72
N GLU A 509 -2.38 -17.60 30.92
CA GLU A 509 -1.84 -18.20 32.13
C GLU A 509 -0.42 -18.73 31.89
N PRO A 510 0.60 -18.32 32.64
CA PRO A 510 1.92 -18.92 32.61
C PRO A 510 1.88 -20.29 33.30
N ILE A 511 2.10 -21.37 32.54
CA ILE A 511 2.10 -22.78 33.09
C ILE A 511 3.50 -23.24 33.43
N PHE A 512 4.52 -22.76 32.72
CA PHE A 512 5.94 -22.98 32.95
C PHE A 512 6.75 -21.72 32.65
N ARG A 513 8.06 -21.73 32.91
CA ARG A 513 8.96 -20.64 32.60
C ARG A 513 8.82 -20.28 31.10
N ALA A 514 8.37 -19.06 30.82
CA ALA A 514 8.14 -18.55 29.46
C ALA A 514 7.33 -19.50 28.56
N THR A 515 6.33 -20.17 29.16
CA THR A 515 5.37 -21.06 28.50
C THR A 515 3.98 -20.69 29.01
N PHE A 516 3.06 -20.41 28.08
CA PHE A 516 1.74 -19.86 28.40
C PHE A 516 0.64 -20.70 27.76
N LEU A 517 -0.44 -20.90 28.48
CA LEU A 517 -1.70 -21.40 27.95
C LEU A 517 -2.69 -20.23 27.88
N GLN A 518 -3.24 -20.02 26.71
CA GLN A 518 -4.17 -18.93 26.47
C GLN A 518 -5.55 -19.47 26.14
N PHE A 519 -6.54 -18.85 26.72
CA PHE A 519 -7.95 -19.06 26.43
C PHE A 519 -8.54 -17.77 25.91
N SER A 520 -9.28 -17.81 24.80
CA SER A 520 -10.06 -16.67 24.37
C SER A 520 -11.46 -17.06 23.96
N TYR A 521 -12.38 -16.18 24.22
CA TYR A 521 -13.74 -16.25 23.75
C TYR A 521 -14.13 -14.96 23.08
N ASN A 522 -14.69 -15.04 21.85
CA ASN A 522 -15.18 -13.91 21.09
C ASN A 522 -16.63 -14.16 20.67
N PHE A 523 -17.49 -13.22 21.00
CA PHE A 523 -18.83 -13.12 20.45
C PHE A 523 -18.85 -12.02 19.40
N GLN A 524 -19.42 -12.31 18.22
CA GLN A 524 -19.61 -11.34 17.15
C GLN A 524 -21.03 -11.45 16.60
N TYR A 525 -21.68 -10.30 16.47
CA TYR A 525 -22.94 -10.15 15.76
C TYR A 525 -22.74 -9.34 14.50
N ARG A 526 -23.35 -9.76 13.40
CA ARG A 526 -23.36 -9.04 12.12
C ARG A 526 -24.77 -8.93 11.60
N TYR A 527 -25.11 -7.73 11.16
CA TYR A 527 -26.37 -7.41 10.52
C TYR A 527 -26.12 -6.72 9.19
N THR A 528 -26.81 -7.17 8.15
CA THR A 528 -26.79 -6.56 6.82
C THR A 528 -28.19 -6.53 6.27
N LYS A 529 -28.64 -5.35 5.82
CA LYS A 529 -29.91 -5.15 5.14
C LYS A 529 -29.69 -4.44 3.83
N SER A 530 -30.36 -4.94 2.77
CA SER A 530 -30.43 -4.28 1.46
C SER A 530 -31.88 -4.39 0.96
N ASP A 531 -32.46 -3.26 0.55
CA ASP A 531 -33.87 -3.12 0.20
C ASP A 531 -33.98 -2.42 -1.17
N ARG A 532 -33.80 -3.19 -2.24
CA ARG A 532 -33.83 -2.65 -3.59
C ARG A 532 -35.25 -2.57 -4.11
N SER A 533 -35.73 -1.36 -4.43
CA SER A 533 -36.91 -1.12 -5.23
C SER A 533 -36.52 -0.93 -6.69
N THR A 534 -37.14 -1.67 -7.59
CA THR A 534 -36.91 -1.62 -9.03
C THR A 534 -38.14 -1.05 -9.71
N TYR A 535 -37.95 0.00 -10.51
CA TYR A 535 -38.99 0.60 -11.35
C TYR A 535 -38.64 0.31 -12.79
N ASP A 536 -39.53 -0.41 -13.49
CA ASP A 536 -39.32 -0.85 -14.88
C ASP A 536 -40.17 -0.02 -15.86
N PHE A 537 -39.52 0.78 -16.69
CA PHE A 537 -40.16 1.67 -17.68
C PHE A 537 -40.37 1.02 -19.04
N TRP A 538 -40.08 -0.30 -19.15
CA TRP A 538 -40.28 -1.06 -20.38
C TRP A 538 -40.91 -2.41 -20.10
N SER A 539 -42.22 -2.48 -20.19
CA SER A 539 -42.92 -3.76 -20.02
C SER A 539 -43.01 -4.51 -21.35
N LEU A 540 -42.70 -5.82 -21.32
CA LEU A 540 -42.87 -6.68 -22.48
C LEU A 540 -44.35 -6.99 -22.77
N THR A 541 -45.20 -7.01 -21.72
CA THR A 541 -46.60 -7.43 -21.77
C THR A 541 -47.59 -6.27 -21.86
N ASP A 542 -47.23 -5.11 -21.34
CA ASP A 542 -48.06 -3.89 -21.31
C ASP A 542 -47.47 -2.76 -22.17
N PRO A 543 -48.02 -2.51 -23.38
CA PRO A 543 -47.58 -1.44 -24.26
C PRO A 543 -47.69 -0.03 -23.63
N ALA A 544 -48.64 0.20 -22.71
CA ALA A 544 -48.79 1.46 -22.03
C ALA A 544 -47.65 1.80 -21.03
N ARG A 545 -46.83 0.81 -20.74
CA ARG A 545 -45.63 0.91 -19.89
C ARG A 545 -44.33 0.75 -20.70
N ARG A 546 -44.30 1.22 -21.94
CA ARG A 546 -43.11 1.20 -22.82
C ARG A 546 -42.64 2.61 -23.11
N PHE A 547 -41.70 3.08 -22.32
CA PHE A 547 -41.08 4.40 -22.50
C PHE A 547 -39.72 4.18 -23.16
N ASP A 548 -39.55 4.63 -24.39
CA ASP A 548 -38.27 4.58 -25.08
C ASP A 548 -37.35 5.68 -24.52
N MET A 549 -36.29 5.25 -23.83
CA MET A 549 -35.30 6.13 -23.26
C MET A 549 -33.96 6.06 -24.01
N SER A 550 -33.93 5.50 -25.20
CA SER A 550 -32.72 5.35 -26.03
C SER A 550 -32.11 6.70 -26.42
N GLY A 551 -32.95 7.74 -26.63
CA GLY A 551 -32.51 9.09 -26.98
C GLY A 551 -32.00 9.93 -25.81
N LEU A 552 -32.08 9.45 -24.56
CA LEU A 552 -31.58 10.21 -23.40
C LEU A 552 -30.07 10.35 -23.43
N ASN A 553 -29.57 11.58 -23.31
CA ASN A 553 -28.18 11.82 -23.00
C ASN A 553 -27.96 11.59 -21.50
N LEU A 554 -27.21 10.55 -21.16
CA LEU A 554 -26.99 10.13 -19.79
C LEU A 554 -25.74 10.82 -19.21
N GLY A 555 -25.93 11.99 -18.59
CA GLY A 555 -24.94 12.73 -17.83
C GLY A 555 -24.92 12.35 -16.35
N TYR A 556 -24.16 13.10 -15.56
CA TYR A 556 -24.14 12.93 -14.10
C TYR A 556 -25.44 13.39 -13.47
N ARG A 557 -26.14 12.49 -12.74
CA ARG A 557 -27.39 12.80 -12.02
C ARG A 557 -28.46 13.48 -12.86
N GLU A 558 -28.58 13.12 -14.10
CA GLU A 558 -29.61 13.64 -14.97
C GLU A 558 -30.96 12.93 -14.75
N TRP A 559 -31.41 12.85 -13.47
CA TRP A 559 -32.66 12.23 -13.09
C TRP A 559 -33.88 12.98 -13.62
N GLU A 560 -33.82 14.31 -13.63
CA GLU A 560 -34.94 15.16 -14.09
C GLU A 560 -35.31 14.92 -15.56
N PRO A 561 -34.39 14.92 -16.53
CA PRO A 561 -34.66 14.51 -17.90
C PRO A 561 -35.21 13.08 -18.02
N MET A 562 -34.69 12.15 -17.22
CA MET A 562 -35.15 10.77 -17.20
C MET A 562 -36.60 10.67 -16.73
N PHE A 563 -36.96 11.32 -15.62
CA PHE A 563 -38.32 11.36 -15.13
C PHE A 563 -39.25 12.18 -16.02
N GLY A 564 -38.74 13.22 -16.65
CA GLY A 564 -39.48 14.02 -17.65
C GLY A 564 -39.93 13.20 -18.87
N ALA A 565 -39.16 12.16 -19.24
CA ALA A 565 -39.53 11.23 -20.32
C ALA A 565 -40.78 10.40 -19.98
N LEU A 566 -41.19 10.31 -18.71
CA LEU A 566 -42.43 9.65 -18.27
C LEU A 566 -43.68 10.54 -18.42
N GLY A 567 -43.50 11.81 -18.85
CA GLY A 567 -44.59 12.79 -18.98
C GLY A 567 -45.16 13.18 -17.62
N SER A 568 -46.47 13.05 -17.46
CA SER A 568 -47.18 13.39 -16.21
C SER A 568 -47.24 12.23 -15.21
N ARG A 569 -46.69 11.08 -15.54
CA ARG A 569 -46.76 9.88 -14.68
C ARG A 569 -45.65 9.87 -13.67
N SER A 570 -45.97 9.43 -12.45
CA SER A 570 -44.98 9.25 -11.41
C SER A 570 -44.19 7.94 -11.60
N TYR A 571 -42.88 7.96 -11.38
CA TYR A 571 -42.08 6.74 -11.47
C TYR A 571 -42.50 5.65 -10.46
N TYR A 572 -43.17 6.01 -9.36
CA TYR A 572 -43.71 5.05 -8.40
C TYR A 572 -44.78 4.11 -9.01
N GLU A 573 -45.48 4.50 -10.08
CA GLU A 573 -46.45 3.69 -10.76
C GLU A 573 -45.81 2.50 -11.51
N PHE A 574 -44.50 2.54 -11.74
CA PHE A 574 -43.74 1.52 -12.46
C PHE A 574 -42.99 0.56 -11.56
N LEU A 575 -43.33 0.50 -10.26
CA LEU A 575 -42.72 -0.45 -9.33
C LEU A 575 -42.92 -1.89 -9.85
N ASP A 576 -41.82 -2.59 -10.03
CA ASP A 576 -41.79 -4.02 -10.35
C ASP A 576 -41.42 -4.78 -9.07
N VAL A 577 -42.47 -5.39 -8.48
CA VAL A 577 -42.31 -6.11 -7.20
C VAL A 577 -41.47 -7.37 -7.39
N ASP A 578 -41.61 -8.06 -8.53
CA ASP A 578 -40.86 -9.28 -8.82
C ASP A 578 -39.35 -9.01 -9.00
N GLN A 579 -39.00 -7.87 -9.55
CA GLN A 579 -37.61 -7.46 -9.73
C GLN A 579 -37.06 -6.64 -8.55
N SER A 580 -37.92 -6.25 -7.61
CA SER A 580 -37.50 -5.65 -6.34
C SER A 580 -36.95 -6.72 -5.41
N ARG A 581 -35.89 -6.42 -4.68
CA ARG A 581 -35.19 -7.41 -3.89
C ARG A 581 -34.93 -6.93 -2.46
N TYR A 582 -35.48 -7.64 -1.50
CA TYR A 582 -35.17 -7.48 -0.09
C TYR A 582 -34.26 -8.58 0.40
N SER A 583 -33.21 -8.21 1.14
CA SER A 583 -32.37 -9.15 1.86
C SER A 583 -31.98 -8.62 3.21
N GLU A 584 -32.13 -9.45 4.24
CA GLU A 584 -31.74 -9.15 5.61
C GLU A 584 -30.99 -10.36 6.16
N TYR A 585 -29.78 -10.13 6.65
CA TYR A 585 -28.88 -11.14 7.18
C TYR A 585 -28.48 -10.83 8.59
N ARG A 586 -28.73 -11.75 9.51
CA ARG A 586 -28.32 -11.74 10.91
C ARG A 586 -27.40 -12.90 11.16
N ASN A 587 -26.22 -12.66 11.74
CA ASN A 587 -25.24 -13.69 11.97
C ASN A 587 -24.65 -13.58 13.38
N TYR A 588 -24.80 -14.65 14.15
CA TYR A 588 -24.27 -14.83 15.50
C TYR A 588 -23.08 -15.78 15.44
N ILE A 589 -21.89 -15.29 15.76
CA ILE A 589 -20.64 -16.04 15.68
C ILE A 589 -20.01 -16.11 17.06
N HIS A 590 -19.79 -17.33 17.55
CA HIS A 590 -19.04 -17.59 18.76
C HIS A 590 -17.69 -18.21 18.38
N THR A 591 -16.62 -17.76 18.99
CA THR A 591 -15.28 -18.33 18.77
C THR A 591 -14.64 -18.64 20.11
N ALA A 592 -14.44 -19.91 20.39
CA ALA A 592 -13.63 -20.37 21.51
C ALA A 592 -12.25 -20.80 21.02
N GLU A 593 -11.19 -20.33 21.65
CA GLU A 593 -9.80 -20.61 21.24
C GLU A 593 -8.98 -21.07 22.42
N VAL A 594 -8.19 -22.10 22.20
CA VAL A 594 -7.14 -22.55 23.12
C VAL A 594 -5.81 -22.55 22.37
N MET A 595 -4.79 -21.91 22.95
CA MET A 595 -3.47 -21.79 22.35
C MET A 595 -2.35 -22.01 23.36
N LEU A 596 -1.40 -22.86 23.02
CA LEU A 596 -0.14 -23.04 23.75
C LEU A 596 0.94 -22.18 23.10
N ARG A 597 1.65 -21.39 23.91
CA ARG A 597 2.77 -20.55 23.50
C ARG A 597 4.02 -20.87 24.28
N VAL A 598 5.10 -21.13 23.56
CA VAL A 598 6.43 -21.40 24.11
C VAL A 598 7.39 -20.35 23.61
N VAL A 599 8.03 -19.59 24.50
CA VAL A 599 9.01 -18.55 24.16
C VAL A 599 10.38 -18.99 24.67
N ARG A 600 11.37 -19.05 23.78
CA ARG A 600 12.75 -19.33 24.09
C ARG A 600 13.66 -18.33 23.40
N GLU A 601 14.89 -18.23 23.80
CA GLU A 601 15.86 -17.28 23.23
C GLU A 601 16.04 -17.47 21.72
N LYS A 602 16.11 -18.73 21.26
CA LYS A 602 16.32 -19.08 19.85
C LYS A 602 15.05 -19.38 19.08
N TYR A 603 13.92 -19.65 19.74
CA TYR A 603 12.68 -19.96 19.05
C TYR A 603 11.44 -19.54 19.82
N ASN A 604 10.39 -19.21 19.06
CA ASN A 604 9.03 -19.04 19.56
C ASN A 604 8.12 -20.03 18.82
N PHE A 605 7.30 -20.74 19.56
CA PHE A 605 6.36 -21.71 19.03
C PHE A 605 4.97 -21.45 19.61
N ASN A 606 3.97 -21.35 18.72
CA ASN A 606 2.55 -21.22 19.08
C ASN A 606 1.79 -22.33 18.36
N VAL A 607 0.91 -23.04 19.07
CA VAL A 607 -0.03 -24.00 18.46
C VAL A 607 -1.37 -23.88 19.15
N GLY A 608 -2.43 -23.89 18.39
CA GLY A 608 -3.78 -23.76 18.93
C GLY A 608 -4.87 -24.13 17.95
N VAL A 609 -6.10 -24.16 18.46
CA VAL A 609 -7.29 -24.43 17.68
C VAL A 609 -8.41 -23.48 18.11
N GLN A 610 -9.18 -23.04 17.13
CA GLN A 610 -10.42 -22.28 17.31
C GLN A 610 -11.59 -23.18 16.92
N VAL A 611 -12.64 -23.18 17.74
CA VAL A 611 -13.94 -23.75 17.42
C VAL A 611 -14.92 -22.59 17.27
N ILE A 612 -15.65 -22.59 16.16
CA ILE A 612 -16.43 -21.42 15.73
C ILE A 612 -17.88 -21.85 15.42
N PRO A 613 -18.75 -22.03 16.46
CA PRO A 613 -20.18 -22.15 16.27
C PRO A 613 -20.75 -20.86 15.68
N GLN A 614 -21.57 -20.99 14.65
CA GLN A 614 -22.19 -19.88 13.94
C GLN A 614 -23.65 -20.23 13.65
N SER A 615 -24.54 -19.27 13.94
CA SER A 615 -25.97 -19.32 13.58
C SER A 615 -26.30 -18.09 12.75
N SER A 616 -26.92 -18.34 11.60
CA SER A 616 -27.28 -17.31 10.63
C SER A 616 -28.75 -17.39 10.30
N GLU A 617 -29.42 -16.24 10.27
CA GLU A 617 -30.80 -16.08 9.79
C GLU A 617 -30.76 -15.18 8.56
N PHE A 618 -31.40 -15.58 7.48
CA PHE A 618 -31.45 -14.87 6.23
C PHE A 618 -32.88 -14.74 5.74
N THR A 619 -33.41 -13.53 5.72
CA THR A 619 -34.70 -13.18 5.13
C THR A 619 -34.47 -12.69 3.73
N TYR A 620 -35.17 -13.25 2.75
CA TYR A 620 -34.99 -12.91 1.34
C TYR A 620 -36.31 -12.89 0.59
N ARG A 621 -36.54 -11.82 -0.20
CA ARG A 621 -37.71 -11.66 -1.07
C ARG A 621 -37.23 -11.23 -2.44
N TYR A 622 -37.54 -12.03 -3.47
CA TYR A 622 -37.19 -11.74 -4.84
C TYR A 622 -37.87 -12.74 -5.80
N MET A 623 -38.44 -12.28 -6.92
CA MET A 623 -39.05 -13.11 -7.96
C MET A 623 -40.08 -14.07 -7.40
N GLY A 624 -40.99 -13.61 -6.56
CA GLY A 624 -42.02 -14.40 -5.95
C GLY A 624 -41.59 -15.32 -4.80
N LEU A 625 -40.28 -15.46 -4.55
CA LEU A 625 -39.75 -16.13 -3.36
C LEU A 625 -39.81 -15.18 -2.16
N ASP A 626 -40.49 -15.56 -1.08
CA ASP A 626 -40.42 -14.93 0.23
C ASP A 626 -40.05 -16.03 1.25
N THR A 627 -38.83 -15.94 1.77
CA THR A 627 -38.31 -17.01 2.63
C THR A 627 -37.46 -16.51 3.76
N ILE A 628 -37.49 -17.25 4.86
CA ILE A 628 -36.56 -17.10 5.98
C ILE A 628 -35.79 -18.39 6.13
N THR A 629 -34.49 -18.33 5.92
CA THR A 629 -33.61 -19.50 5.99
C THR A 629 -32.68 -19.38 7.19
N ASN A 630 -32.67 -20.43 8.04
CA ASN A 630 -31.77 -20.51 9.20
C ASN A 630 -30.68 -21.55 8.95
N ARG A 631 -29.45 -21.24 9.31
CA ARG A 631 -28.34 -22.16 9.21
C ARG A 631 -27.46 -22.10 10.45
N SER A 632 -27.22 -23.26 11.04
CA SER A 632 -26.29 -23.42 12.15
C SER A 632 -25.15 -24.37 11.75
N VAL A 633 -23.92 -23.94 11.99
CA VAL A 633 -22.71 -24.68 11.62
C VAL A 633 -21.65 -24.54 12.71
N VAL A 634 -20.78 -25.53 12.80
CA VAL A 634 -19.59 -25.45 13.66
C VAL A 634 -18.36 -25.53 12.76
N ASN A 635 -17.60 -24.47 12.75
CA ASN A 635 -16.33 -24.39 12.01
C ASN A 635 -15.16 -24.61 12.96
N TRP A 636 -14.00 -24.91 12.42
CA TRP A 636 -12.78 -25.04 13.20
C TRP A 636 -11.57 -24.47 12.41
N SER A 637 -10.59 -23.96 13.13
CA SER A 637 -9.40 -23.33 12.55
C SER A 637 -8.17 -23.65 13.40
N PRO A 638 -7.39 -24.68 13.04
CA PRO A 638 -6.14 -24.99 13.67
C PRO A 638 -5.03 -24.05 13.17
N THR A 639 -4.10 -23.68 14.07
CA THR A 639 -2.98 -22.83 13.75
C THR A 639 -1.70 -23.33 14.40
N ALA A 640 -0.58 -23.22 13.71
CA ALA A 640 0.75 -23.46 14.27
C ALA A 640 1.73 -22.44 13.67
N ASN A 641 2.59 -21.86 14.50
CA ASN A 641 3.60 -20.90 14.10
C ASN A 641 4.90 -21.21 14.85
N LEU A 642 5.98 -21.42 14.10
CA LEU A 642 7.33 -21.60 14.62
C LEU A 642 8.23 -20.53 14.03
N ARG A 643 8.84 -19.74 14.87
CA ARG A 643 9.89 -18.80 14.50
C ARG A 643 11.20 -19.27 15.12
N TRP A 644 12.23 -19.43 14.32
CA TRP A 644 13.55 -19.87 14.75
C TRP A 644 14.61 -18.85 14.36
N LYS A 645 15.33 -18.32 15.37
CA LYS A 645 16.47 -17.43 15.20
C LYS A 645 17.71 -18.27 14.93
N LEU A 646 18.22 -18.25 13.71
CA LEU A 646 19.39 -19.02 13.28
C LEU A 646 20.69 -18.31 13.64
N SER A 647 20.69 -16.97 13.52
CA SER A 647 21.80 -16.08 13.85
C SER A 647 21.22 -14.72 14.34
N ASP A 648 22.08 -13.75 14.69
CA ASP A 648 21.63 -12.39 15.03
C ASP A 648 20.99 -11.64 13.84
N ARG A 649 21.22 -12.14 12.62
CA ARG A 649 20.75 -11.55 11.37
C ARG A 649 19.97 -12.50 10.49
N GLY A 650 19.86 -13.76 10.90
CA GLY A 650 19.16 -14.81 10.17
C GLY A 650 18.03 -15.41 10.98
N ASN A 651 16.86 -15.56 10.36
CA ASN A 651 15.73 -16.23 10.97
C ASN A 651 14.96 -17.09 9.95
N MET A 652 14.25 -18.06 10.49
CA MET A 652 13.36 -18.94 9.76
C MET A 652 12.00 -18.94 10.45
N ARG A 653 10.93 -18.90 9.67
CA ARG A 653 9.55 -18.95 10.15
C ARG A 653 8.78 -20.01 9.38
N PHE A 654 8.00 -20.78 10.10
CA PHE A 654 7.05 -21.72 9.56
C PHE A 654 5.66 -21.41 10.13
N GLU A 655 4.66 -21.32 9.27
CA GLU A 655 3.28 -21.03 9.64
C GLU A 655 2.35 -22.05 8.99
N TYR A 656 1.43 -22.57 9.76
CA TYR A 656 0.31 -23.37 9.30
C TYR A 656 -0.99 -22.78 9.79
N ARG A 657 -1.99 -22.68 8.91
CA ARG A 657 -3.34 -22.25 9.25
C ARG A 657 -4.37 -23.03 8.45
N GLY A 658 -5.33 -23.61 9.17
CA GLY A 658 -6.56 -24.12 8.61
C GLY A 658 -7.67 -23.08 8.77
N ASN A 659 -8.48 -22.84 7.74
CA ASN A 659 -9.59 -21.90 7.78
C ASN A 659 -10.82 -22.47 7.08
N THR A 660 -11.98 -22.44 7.76
CA THR A 660 -13.28 -22.80 7.18
C THR A 660 -13.98 -21.54 6.64
N SER A 661 -14.50 -21.60 5.41
CA SER A 661 -15.29 -20.54 4.79
C SER A 661 -16.66 -21.07 4.42
N GLN A 662 -17.73 -20.33 4.79
CA GLN A 662 -19.10 -20.66 4.45
C GLN A 662 -19.45 -20.17 3.04
N PRO A 663 -20.29 -20.91 2.27
CA PRO A 663 -20.94 -20.36 1.09
C PRO A 663 -21.76 -19.12 1.41
N SER A 664 -21.98 -18.24 0.44
CA SER A 664 -22.89 -17.10 0.66
C SER A 664 -24.34 -17.59 0.87
N MET A 665 -25.12 -16.87 1.66
CA MET A 665 -26.51 -17.26 1.88
C MET A 665 -27.34 -17.18 0.60
N SER A 666 -27.00 -16.25 -0.32
CA SER A 666 -27.64 -16.15 -1.64
C SER A 666 -27.39 -17.38 -2.51
N ASP A 667 -26.17 -17.96 -2.43
CA ASP A 667 -25.84 -19.18 -3.20
C ASP A 667 -26.59 -20.42 -2.70
N LEU A 668 -27.07 -20.37 -1.45
CA LEU A 668 -27.81 -21.46 -0.81
C LEU A 668 -29.31 -21.41 -1.10
N LEU A 669 -29.85 -20.32 -1.67
CA LEU A 669 -31.27 -20.22 -1.98
C LEU A 669 -31.60 -21.00 -3.24
N PRO A 670 -32.74 -21.76 -3.29
CA PRO A 670 -33.20 -22.47 -4.47
C PRO A 670 -33.87 -21.51 -5.48
N ILE A 671 -33.15 -20.46 -5.89
CA ILE A 671 -33.70 -19.43 -6.78
C ILE A 671 -33.02 -19.47 -8.13
N THR A 672 -33.77 -19.15 -9.17
CA THR A 672 -33.27 -18.91 -10.53
C THR A 672 -33.45 -17.44 -10.84
N ASP A 673 -32.34 -16.67 -10.86
CA ASP A 673 -32.34 -15.28 -11.32
C ASP A 673 -32.14 -15.23 -12.83
N ASN A 674 -33.21 -14.97 -13.56
CA ASN A 674 -33.26 -14.77 -14.98
C ASN A 674 -33.42 -13.29 -15.36
N SER A 675 -33.12 -12.38 -14.46
CA SER A 675 -33.24 -10.94 -14.70
C SER A 675 -32.34 -10.45 -15.83
N ASP A 676 -31.31 -11.18 -16.18
CA ASP A 676 -30.54 -11.05 -17.42
C ASP A 676 -30.64 -12.36 -18.20
N PRO A 677 -31.36 -12.38 -19.35
CA PRO A 677 -31.61 -13.62 -20.09
C PRO A 677 -30.33 -14.23 -20.68
N LEU A 678 -29.26 -13.48 -20.83
CA LEU A 678 -27.97 -13.97 -21.28
C LEU A 678 -27.06 -14.43 -20.12
N ASN A 679 -27.46 -14.21 -18.86
CA ASN A 679 -26.68 -14.60 -17.68
C ASN A 679 -27.61 -15.03 -16.54
N ILE A 680 -28.15 -16.24 -16.67
CA ILE A 680 -29.03 -16.85 -15.66
C ILE A 680 -28.18 -17.38 -14.52
N THR A 681 -28.54 -17.08 -13.29
CA THR A 681 -27.86 -17.61 -12.10
C THR A 681 -28.82 -18.44 -11.26
N LYS A 682 -28.32 -19.57 -10.75
CA LYS A 682 -29.07 -20.49 -9.88
C LYS A 682 -28.34 -20.66 -8.56
N GLY A 683 -29.06 -20.78 -7.47
CA GLY A 683 -28.47 -21.15 -6.18
C GLY A 683 -28.42 -22.66 -5.98
N ASN A 684 -27.72 -23.09 -4.92
CA ASN A 684 -27.53 -24.47 -4.54
C ASN A 684 -27.59 -24.67 -3.01
N PRO A 685 -28.72 -25.15 -2.47
CA PRO A 685 -28.88 -25.37 -1.03
C PRO A 685 -27.95 -26.43 -0.44
N GLU A 686 -27.40 -27.33 -1.29
CA GLU A 686 -26.53 -28.43 -0.84
C GLU A 686 -25.07 -28.06 -0.64
N LEU A 687 -24.70 -26.80 -0.85
CA LEU A 687 -23.32 -26.35 -0.71
C LEU A 687 -22.78 -26.56 0.70
N LYS A 688 -21.61 -27.19 0.77
CA LYS A 688 -20.85 -27.44 1.99
C LYS A 688 -19.81 -26.33 2.23
N PRO A 689 -19.43 -26.08 3.48
CA PRO A 689 -18.33 -25.20 3.79
C PRO A 689 -17.02 -25.66 3.14
N SER A 690 -16.23 -24.74 2.66
CA SER A 690 -14.87 -25.01 2.18
C SER A 690 -13.87 -24.94 3.32
N PHE A 691 -12.83 -25.82 3.29
CA PHE A 691 -11.73 -25.81 4.24
C PHE A 691 -10.39 -25.61 3.52
N THR A 692 -9.74 -24.48 3.80
CA THR A 692 -8.45 -24.14 3.21
C THR A 692 -7.33 -24.34 4.20
N GLN A 693 -6.33 -25.11 3.80
CA GLN A 693 -5.08 -25.32 4.54
C GLN A 693 -3.97 -24.51 3.86
N SER A 694 -3.25 -23.71 4.63
CA SER A 694 -2.16 -22.89 4.15
C SER A 694 -0.90 -23.14 4.96
N PHE A 695 0.20 -23.38 4.27
CA PHE A 695 1.55 -23.57 4.82
C PHE A 695 2.44 -22.47 4.24
N ASN A 696 3.17 -21.77 5.09
CA ASN A 696 4.11 -20.76 4.68
C ASN A 696 5.45 -21.01 5.37
N TRP A 697 6.51 -21.09 4.60
CA TRP A 697 7.87 -21.17 5.09
C TRP A 697 8.66 -19.96 4.59
N ARG A 698 9.42 -19.31 5.47
CA ARG A 698 10.25 -18.15 5.16
C ARG A 698 11.61 -18.27 5.78
N TYR A 699 12.61 -17.87 5.04
CA TYR A 699 13.99 -17.72 5.48
C TYR A 699 14.52 -16.35 5.04
N ASN A 700 15.21 -15.65 5.92
CA ASN A 700 15.99 -14.46 5.58
C ASN A 700 17.29 -14.41 6.38
N ASP A 701 18.35 -13.98 5.74
CA ASP A 701 19.67 -13.83 6.38
C ASP A 701 20.47 -12.71 5.67
N PHE A 702 21.43 -12.15 6.43
CA PHE A 702 22.37 -11.18 5.93
C PHE A 702 23.79 -11.53 6.33
N PHE A 703 24.66 -11.69 5.34
CA PHE A 703 26.09 -11.99 5.47
C PHE A 703 26.88 -10.71 5.24
N GLU A 704 27.73 -10.32 6.21
CA GLU A 704 28.55 -9.09 6.10
C GLU A 704 29.54 -9.16 4.95
N LYS A 705 30.09 -10.35 4.69
CA LYS A 705 30.99 -10.56 3.55
C LYS A 705 30.22 -10.33 2.25
N HIS A 706 30.70 -9.39 1.43
CA HIS A 706 30.06 -8.96 0.20
C HIS A 706 28.64 -8.39 0.38
N GLN A 707 28.28 -7.94 1.61
CA GLN A 707 26.97 -7.35 1.90
C GLN A 707 25.79 -8.16 1.32
N ARG A 708 25.88 -9.50 1.49
CA ARG A 708 24.96 -10.44 0.86
C ARG A 708 23.66 -10.57 1.67
N PHE A 709 22.55 -10.26 1.02
CA PHE A 709 21.21 -10.49 1.54
C PHE A 709 20.57 -11.67 0.81
N VAL A 710 20.01 -12.62 1.56
CA VAL A 710 19.31 -13.79 1.04
C VAL A 710 17.90 -13.83 1.64
N PHE A 711 16.91 -14.00 0.80
CA PHE A 711 15.53 -14.21 1.19
C PHE A 711 14.93 -15.37 0.40
N ALA A 712 14.21 -16.27 1.08
CA ALA A 712 13.45 -17.34 0.44
C ALA A 712 12.09 -17.47 1.12
N ASN A 713 11.06 -17.74 0.33
CA ASN A 713 9.71 -17.99 0.82
C ASN A 713 9.07 -19.10 -0.02
N ILE A 714 8.37 -20.02 0.64
CA ILE A 714 7.57 -21.07 -0.01
C ILE A 714 6.18 -21.04 0.62
N ASN A 715 5.16 -21.02 -0.20
CA ASN A 715 3.77 -21.07 0.22
C ASN A 715 3.05 -22.22 -0.51
N PHE A 716 2.33 -23.02 0.25
CA PHE A 716 1.45 -24.07 -0.26
C PHE A 716 0.05 -23.86 0.29
N SER A 717 -0.95 -23.97 -0.57
CA SER A 717 -2.35 -23.88 -0.16
C SER A 717 -3.18 -24.92 -0.88
N THR A 718 -4.10 -25.58 -0.14
CA THR A 718 -5.08 -26.53 -0.70
C THR A 718 -6.45 -26.25 -0.11
N THR A 719 -7.50 -26.37 -0.92
CA THR A 719 -8.89 -26.13 -0.51
C THR A 719 -9.73 -27.37 -0.78
N GLN A 720 -10.31 -27.89 0.28
CA GLN A 720 -11.33 -28.94 0.22
C GLN A 720 -12.71 -28.30 0.11
N ASN A 721 -13.63 -28.94 -0.64
CA ASN A 721 -14.97 -28.45 -0.90
C ASN A 721 -15.00 -26.99 -1.42
N ALA A 722 -14.03 -26.61 -2.27
CA ALA A 722 -14.05 -25.29 -2.90
C ALA A 722 -15.37 -25.09 -3.65
N VAL A 723 -15.95 -23.90 -3.59
CA VAL A 723 -17.14 -23.56 -4.38
C VAL A 723 -16.67 -23.07 -5.75
N ALA A 724 -17.16 -23.71 -6.82
CA ALA A 724 -16.90 -23.36 -8.21
C ALA A 724 -18.22 -23.24 -8.96
N ASN A 725 -18.29 -22.30 -9.89
CA ASN A 725 -19.46 -22.14 -10.74
C ASN A 725 -19.46 -23.21 -11.85
N MET A 726 -20.51 -24.00 -11.89
CA MET A 726 -20.85 -24.85 -13.02
C MET A 726 -21.59 -24.02 -14.06
N VAL A 727 -20.99 -23.85 -15.24
CA VAL A 727 -21.54 -23.01 -16.31
C VAL A 727 -22.03 -23.89 -17.46
N LYS A 728 -23.29 -23.71 -17.83
CA LYS A 728 -23.91 -24.27 -19.07
C LYS A 728 -24.13 -23.13 -20.05
N TYR A 729 -23.82 -23.37 -21.31
CA TYR A 729 -24.05 -22.40 -22.38
C TYR A 729 -25.30 -22.74 -23.17
N ASP A 730 -26.06 -21.74 -23.57
CA ASP A 730 -27.13 -21.86 -24.52
C ASP A 730 -26.59 -21.59 -25.94
N PRO A 731 -26.56 -22.56 -26.83
CA PRO A 731 -26.03 -22.42 -28.18
C PRO A 731 -26.84 -21.47 -29.07
N VAL A 732 -28.10 -21.21 -28.73
CA VAL A 732 -29.05 -20.41 -29.56
C VAL A 732 -28.91 -18.93 -29.18
N THR A 733 -28.97 -18.63 -27.91
CA THR A 733 -28.93 -17.23 -27.43
C THR A 733 -27.50 -16.72 -27.17
N GLY A 734 -26.51 -17.63 -27.11
CA GLY A 734 -25.16 -17.31 -26.61
C GLY A 734 -25.13 -16.96 -25.10
N GLY A 735 -26.23 -17.18 -24.41
CA GLY A 735 -26.36 -16.98 -22.97
C GLY A 735 -25.70 -18.08 -22.16
N ARG A 736 -25.61 -17.89 -20.87
CA ARG A 736 -25.07 -18.87 -19.93
C ARG A 736 -25.94 -19.00 -18.68
N GLU A 737 -26.02 -20.22 -18.18
CA GLU A 737 -26.58 -20.55 -16.88
C GLU A 737 -25.45 -20.95 -15.93
N SER A 738 -25.40 -20.35 -14.76
CA SER A 738 -24.38 -20.59 -13.76
C SER A 738 -24.99 -21.06 -12.45
N LYS A 739 -24.44 -22.15 -11.87
CA LYS A 739 -24.83 -22.74 -10.59
C LYS A 739 -23.59 -23.03 -9.76
N PRO A 740 -23.49 -22.60 -8.50
CA PRO A 740 -22.36 -22.93 -7.63
C PRO A 740 -22.41 -24.39 -7.16
N GLU A 741 -21.29 -25.10 -7.24
CA GLU A 741 -21.11 -26.48 -6.81
C GLU A 741 -19.82 -26.64 -6.01
N ASN A 742 -19.77 -27.62 -5.07
CA ASN A 742 -18.55 -27.97 -4.38
C ASN A 742 -17.63 -28.84 -5.23
N ILE A 743 -16.35 -28.56 -5.21
CA ILE A 743 -15.34 -29.31 -5.95
C ILE A 743 -14.07 -29.48 -5.13
N ASN A 744 -13.33 -30.56 -5.34
CA ASN A 744 -12.06 -30.84 -4.71
C ASN A 744 -10.92 -30.84 -5.73
N GLY A 745 -9.68 -30.76 -5.23
CA GLY A 745 -8.49 -30.81 -6.08
C GLY A 745 -7.82 -29.46 -6.33
N ASN A 746 -8.36 -28.37 -5.78
CA ASN A 746 -7.75 -27.06 -5.86
C ASN A 746 -6.54 -26.94 -4.94
N TRP A 747 -5.36 -26.70 -5.50
CA TRP A 747 -4.16 -26.42 -4.74
C TRP A 747 -3.17 -25.56 -5.51
N SER A 748 -2.31 -24.86 -4.77
CA SER A 748 -1.24 -24.04 -5.35
C SER A 748 0.05 -24.14 -4.52
N LEU A 749 1.18 -24.10 -5.21
CA LEU A 749 2.51 -24.02 -4.65
C LEU A 749 3.21 -22.82 -5.26
N GLY A 750 3.67 -21.90 -4.44
CA GLY A 750 4.44 -20.74 -4.85
C GLY A 750 5.74 -20.63 -4.07
N GLY A 751 6.73 -20.01 -4.68
CA GLY A 751 7.98 -19.71 -4.02
C GLY A 751 8.67 -18.54 -4.65
N ASN A 752 9.40 -17.79 -3.84
CA ASN A 752 10.32 -16.79 -4.33
C ASN A 752 11.66 -16.86 -3.61
N PHE A 753 12.71 -16.56 -4.36
CA PHE A 753 14.08 -16.48 -3.89
C PHE A 753 14.66 -15.13 -4.33
N THR A 754 15.27 -14.38 -3.41
CA THR A 754 15.93 -13.11 -3.70
C THR A 754 17.33 -13.12 -3.13
N LEU A 755 18.31 -12.78 -3.97
CA LEU A 755 19.70 -12.57 -3.60
C LEU A 755 20.11 -11.16 -4.01
N ASN A 756 20.73 -10.41 -3.10
CA ASN A 756 21.41 -9.16 -3.40
C ASN A 756 22.83 -9.23 -2.83
N THR A 757 23.86 -8.92 -3.62
CA THR A 757 25.25 -9.00 -3.20
C THR A 757 26.10 -7.94 -3.87
N ALA A 758 27.05 -7.37 -3.14
CA ALA A 758 28.12 -6.59 -3.73
C ALA A 758 29.19 -7.52 -4.31
N ILE A 759 29.69 -7.23 -5.52
CA ILE A 759 30.78 -7.97 -6.15
C ILE A 759 32.11 -7.50 -5.59
N ASP A 760 32.24 -6.19 -5.40
CA ASP A 760 33.45 -5.53 -4.92
C ASP A 760 33.37 -5.25 -3.40
N SER A 761 34.51 -5.12 -2.76
CA SER A 761 34.60 -4.80 -1.34
C SER A 761 34.13 -3.38 -1.01
N THR A 762 34.12 -2.49 -2.01
CA THR A 762 33.69 -1.09 -1.89
C THR A 762 32.17 -0.93 -2.05
N GLY A 763 31.47 -1.92 -2.64
CA GLY A 763 30.01 -1.89 -2.85
C GLY A 763 29.58 -0.98 -4.01
N TYR A 764 30.49 -0.59 -4.91
CA TYR A 764 30.14 0.17 -6.12
C TYR A 764 29.36 -0.71 -7.11
N PHE A 765 29.73 -1.97 -7.24
CA PHE A 765 29.05 -2.94 -8.09
C PHE A 765 28.15 -3.86 -7.28
N ASN A 766 26.89 -3.90 -7.63
CA ASN A 766 25.92 -4.79 -6.99
C ASN A 766 25.16 -5.60 -8.04
N ILE A 767 24.91 -6.86 -7.70
CA ILE A 767 24.04 -7.75 -8.47
C ILE A 767 22.86 -8.14 -7.59
N SER A 768 21.69 -8.21 -8.21
CA SER A 768 20.48 -8.75 -7.61
C SER A 768 19.85 -9.77 -8.53
N THR A 769 19.29 -10.83 -7.95
CA THR A 769 18.44 -11.79 -8.64
C THR A 769 17.19 -12.02 -7.81
N SER A 770 16.04 -12.18 -8.49
CA SER A 770 14.78 -12.53 -7.85
C SER A 770 14.04 -13.52 -8.73
N THR A 771 14.00 -14.77 -8.27
CA THR A 771 13.31 -15.89 -8.92
C THR A 771 11.96 -16.08 -8.27
N GLU A 772 10.91 -16.17 -9.06
CA GLU A 772 9.56 -16.50 -8.61
C GLU A 772 9.03 -17.69 -9.42
N ALA A 773 8.51 -18.69 -8.72
CA ALA A 773 7.89 -19.86 -9.33
C ALA A 773 6.52 -20.10 -8.69
N ASN A 774 5.48 -20.17 -9.49
CA ASN A 774 4.13 -20.45 -9.04
C ASN A 774 3.53 -21.57 -9.88
N TYR A 775 2.94 -22.54 -9.21
CA TYR A 775 2.17 -23.61 -9.82
C TYR A 775 0.79 -23.67 -9.18
N ALA A 776 -0.25 -23.79 -9.99
CA ALA A 776 -1.61 -23.99 -9.50
C ALA A 776 -2.32 -25.07 -10.31
N ASN A 777 -3.02 -25.95 -9.58
CA ASN A 777 -4.01 -26.85 -10.11
C ASN A 777 -5.39 -26.32 -9.72
N ARG A 778 -6.17 -25.88 -10.70
CA ARG A 778 -7.52 -25.36 -10.51
C ARG A 778 -8.50 -26.31 -11.14
N VAL A 779 -9.45 -26.79 -10.35
CA VAL A 779 -10.52 -27.70 -10.80
C VAL A 779 -11.81 -26.90 -10.92
N GLY A 780 -12.58 -27.17 -11.94
CA GLY A 780 -13.83 -26.49 -12.25
C GLY A 780 -14.73 -27.36 -13.10
N TYR A 781 -15.89 -26.84 -13.47
CA TYR A 781 -16.88 -27.52 -14.30
C TYR A 781 -17.00 -26.82 -15.64
N ILE A 782 -17.14 -27.59 -16.70
CA ILE A 782 -17.31 -27.08 -18.05
C ILE A 782 -18.31 -27.91 -18.87
N ASP A 783 -19.15 -27.23 -19.62
CA ASP A 783 -20.01 -27.83 -20.65
C ASP A 783 -19.34 -27.61 -22.02
N LEU A 784 -18.46 -28.55 -22.40
CA LEU A 784 -17.66 -28.48 -23.63
C LEU A 784 -18.47 -28.51 -24.89
N LEU A 785 -19.54 -29.33 -24.89
CA LEU A 785 -20.34 -29.63 -26.09
C LEU A 785 -21.57 -28.74 -26.17
N ARG A 786 -21.78 -27.87 -25.17
CA ARG A 786 -22.99 -27.03 -25.02
C ARG A 786 -24.32 -27.81 -25.17
N ASN A 787 -24.30 -29.03 -24.73
CA ASN A 787 -25.47 -29.94 -24.77
C ASN A 787 -26.07 -30.17 -23.39
N GLY A 788 -25.65 -29.37 -22.38
CA GLY A 788 -26.09 -29.50 -20.99
C GLY A 788 -25.32 -30.55 -20.19
N ASN A 789 -24.39 -31.29 -20.80
CA ASN A 789 -23.55 -32.27 -20.11
C ASN A 789 -22.28 -31.62 -19.58
N VAL A 790 -22.24 -31.39 -18.29
CA VAL A 790 -21.12 -30.75 -17.62
C VAL A 790 -20.11 -31.79 -17.18
N SER A 791 -18.84 -31.54 -17.47
CA SER A 791 -17.71 -32.37 -17.05
C SER A 791 -16.79 -31.63 -16.12
N GLU A 792 -16.20 -32.37 -15.17
CA GLU A 792 -15.13 -31.84 -14.33
C GLU A 792 -13.83 -31.69 -15.13
N THR A 793 -13.19 -30.53 -15.04
CA THR A 793 -11.93 -30.24 -15.72
C THR A 793 -10.90 -29.69 -14.76
N SER A 794 -9.62 -29.91 -15.03
CA SER A 794 -8.53 -29.32 -14.31
C SER A 794 -7.63 -28.49 -15.24
N THR A 795 -7.35 -27.26 -14.80
CA THR A 795 -6.39 -26.39 -15.44
C THR A 795 -5.12 -26.30 -14.58
N LYS A 796 -4.01 -26.67 -15.17
CA LYS A 796 -2.68 -26.57 -14.56
C LYS A 796 -2.00 -25.34 -15.12
N SER A 797 -1.57 -24.43 -14.25
CA SER A 797 -0.85 -23.23 -14.64
C SER A 797 0.49 -23.16 -13.94
N THR A 798 1.52 -22.78 -14.68
CA THR A 798 2.89 -22.54 -14.19
C THR A 798 3.31 -21.14 -14.60
N THR A 799 3.78 -20.37 -13.64
CA THR A 799 4.44 -19.09 -13.91
C THR A 799 5.84 -19.15 -13.34
N LEU A 800 6.84 -18.94 -14.18
CA LEU A 800 8.24 -18.76 -13.79
C LEU A 800 8.65 -17.34 -14.14
N SER A 801 9.24 -16.64 -13.22
CA SER A 801 9.73 -15.28 -13.43
C SER A 801 11.13 -15.16 -12.85
N GLU A 802 12.06 -14.66 -13.64
CA GLU A 802 13.42 -14.32 -13.21
C GLU A 802 13.65 -12.83 -13.45
N ARG A 803 14.18 -12.14 -12.46
CA ARG A 803 14.58 -10.74 -12.55
C ARG A 803 16.05 -10.64 -12.18
N LEU A 804 16.83 -10.05 -13.06
CA LEU A 804 18.24 -9.78 -12.88
C LEU A 804 18.46 -8.28 -12.83
N GLY A 805 19.27 -7.83 -11.91
CA GLY A 805 19.69 -6.44 -11.80
C GLY A 805 21.20 -6.36 -11.61
N ALA A 806 21.85 -5.44 -12.32
CA ALA A 806 23.22 -5.06 -12.09
C ALA A 806 23.29 -3.54 -11.94
N SER A 807 24.00 -3.05 -10.95
CA SER A 807 24.12 -1.61 -10.75
C SER A 807 25.55 -1.22 -10.42
N TYR A 808 26.01 -0.13 -11.06
CA TYR A 808 27.22 0.58 -10.72
C TYR A 808 26.87 1.97 -10.22
N ARG A 809 27.52 2.41 -9.16
CA ARG A 809 27.29 3.73 -8.59
C ARG A 809 28.57 4.31 -8.00
N ASN A 810 28.89 5.53 -8.43
CA ASN A 810 29.91 6.38 -7.79
C ASN A 810 29.33 7.78 -7.50
N ASP A 811 30.17 8.78 -7.22
CA ASP A 811 29.74 10.12 -6.81
C ASP A 811 28.96 10.89 -7.88
N TRP A 812 29.26 10.69 -9.16
CA TRP A 812 28.66 11.41 -10.27
C TRP A 812 27.82 10.56 -11.23
N LEU A 813 27.99 9.24 -11.22
CA LEU A 813 27.33 8.31 -12.16
C LEU A 813 26.63 7.19 -11.39
N GLU A 814 25.38 6.90 -11.76
CA GLU A 814 24.68 5.69 -11.42
C GLU A 814 24.13 5.06 -12.69
N VAL A 815 24.43 3.78 -12.91
CA VAL A 815 23.88 2.98 -14.00
C VAL A 815 23.24 1.74 -13.39
N GLU A 816 22.00 1.48 -13.76
CA GLU A 816 21.26 0.27 -13.38
C GLU A 816 20.84 -0.44 -14.67
N LEU A 817 21.26 -1.66 -14.83
CA LEU A 817 20.79 -2.59 -15.85
C LEU A 817 19.74 -3.49 -15.21
N ASN A 818 18.61 -3.66 -15.84
CA ASN A 818 17.55 -4.54 -15.38
C ASN A 818 17.10 -5.44 -16.53
N GLY A 819 16.89 -6.71 -16.20
CA GLY A 819 16.30 -7.70 -17.08
C GLY A 819 15.28 -8.53 -16.31
N ALA A 820 14.15 -8.82 -16.93
CA ALA A 820 13.17 -9.75 -16.40
C ALA A 820 12.65 -10.63 -17.52
N VAL A 821 12.52 -11.91 -17.24
CA VAL A 821 11.86 -12.87 -18.10
C VAL A 821 10.73 -13.52 -17.30
N ARG A 822 9.55 -13.60 -17.91
CA ARG A 822 8.40 -14.33 -17.35
C ARG A 822 7.94 -15.35 -18.39
N TYR A 823 7.84 -16.58 -17.95
CA TYR A 823 7.26 -17.69 -18.68
C TYR A 823 5.95 -18.07 -18.04
N ASN A 824 4.87 -18.11 -18.81
CA ASN A 824 3.58 -18.62 -18.37
C ASN A 824 3.23 -19.82 -19.23
N TYR A 825 2.86 -20.91 -18.58
CA TYR A 825 2.36 -22.11 -19.18
C TYR A 825 1.01 -22.46 -18.59
N SER A 826 0.03 -22.76 -19.42
CA SER A 826 -1.28 -23.24 -18.99
C SER A 826 -1.71 -24.41 -19.85
N TYR A 827 -2.32 -25.41 -19.23
CA TYR A 827 -2.82 -26.61 -19.85
C TYR A 827 -4.13 -27.03 -19.18
N ASN A 828 -5.16 -27.30 -20.02
CA ASN A 828 -6.43 -27.83 -19.54
C ASN A 828 -6.58 -29.28 -19.99
N LYS A 829 -7.01 -30.17 -19.09
CA LYS A 829 -7.11 -31.62 -19.32
C LYS A 829 -8.07 -32.00 -20.44
N LEU A 830 -9.17 -31.25 -20.62
CA LEU A 830 -10.18 -31.55 -21.64
C LEU A 830 -9.90 -30.93 -23.01
N GLN A 831 -8.83 -30.08 -23.07
CA GLN A 831 -8.47 -29.36 -24.27
C GLN A 831 -6.99 -29.57 -24.59
N GLU A 832 -6.62 -30.72 -25.12
CA GLU A 832 -5.24 -31.08 -25.41
C GLU A 832 -4.53 -30.10 -26.36
N ASN A 833 -5.28 -29.43 -27.23
CA ASN A 833 -4.78 -28.42 -28.17
C ASN A 833 -4.67 -27.01 -27.55
N SER A 834 -5.12 -26.83 -26.32
CA SER A 834 -5.07 -25.52 -25.61
C SER A 834 -3.80 -25.31 -24.79
N LYS A 835 -2.70 -25.96 -25.15
CA LYS A 835 -1.39 -25.68 -24.52
C LYS A 835 -0.97 -24.27 -24.84
N LEU A 836 -1.00 -23.40 -23.86
CA LEU A 836 -0.58 -22.03 -23.99
C LEU A 836 0.79 -21.85 -23.34
N SER A 837 1.72 -21.33 -24.10
CA SER A 837 3.09 -21.06 -23.68
C SER A 837 3.47 -19.66 -24.14
N ASN A 838 3.59 -18.73 -23.23
CA ASN A 838 3.98 -17.38 -23.60
C ASN A 838 5.13 -16.86 -22.74
N TRP A 839 5.90 -15.96 -23.34
CA TRP A 839 7.06 -15.32 -22.76
C TRP A 839 6.85 -13.81 -22.73
N ALA A 840 7.23 -13.17 -21.64
CA ALA A 840 7.36 -11.73 -21.53
C ALA A 840 8.80 -11.39 -21.11
N PHE A 841 9.42 -10.49 -21.85
CA PHE A 841 10.75 -9.98 -21.57
C PHE A 841 10.66 -8.50 -21.30
N ASN A 842 11.22 -8.05 -20.17
CA ASN A 842 11.38 -6.63 -19.87
C ASN A 842 12.84 -6.40 -19.58
N TYR A 843 13.50 -5.55 -20.37
CA TYR A 843 14.91 -5.25 -20.17
C TYR A 843 15.18 -3.80 -20.50
N GLY A 844 16.15 -3.24 -19.81
CA GLY A 844 16.47 -1.85 -20.01
C GLY A 844 17.56 -1.36 -19.08
N PHE A 845 17.75 -0.06 -19.11
CA PHE A 845 18.67 0.61 -18.21
C PHE A 845 18.09 1.90 -17.65
N ASN A 846 18.57 2.26 -16.48
CA ASN A 846 18.35 3.56 -15.86
C ASN A 846 19.71 4.18 -15.60
N THR A 847 19.89 5.44 -16.01
CA THR A 847 21.15 6.16 -15.80
C THR A 847 20.86 7.50 -15.15
N THR A 848 21.65 7.85 -14.15
CA THR A 848 21.62 9.18 -13.53
C THR A 848 23.04 9.73 -13.53
N ILE A 849 23.22 10.88 -14.14
CA ILE A 849 24.49 11.60 -14.25
C ILE A 849 24.36 12.90 -13.47
N GLN A 850 25.29 13.17 -12.58
CA GLN A 850 25.37 14.42 -11.83
C GLN A 850 26.56 15.22 -12.35
N ALA A 851 26.27 16.35 -12.99
CA ALA A 851 27.33 17.25 -13.45
C ALA A 851 28.01 17.98 -12.28
N PRO A 852 29.27 18.39 -12.40
CA PRO A 852 29.99 19.09 -11.33
C PRO A 852 29.31 20.38 -10.84
N TRP A 853 28.61 21.09 -11.74
CA TRP A 853 27.86 22.31 -11.42
C TRP A 853 26.48 22.04 -10.79
N GLY A 854 26.13 20.77 -10.54
CA GLY A 854 24.93 20.38 -9.82
C GLY A 854 23.69 20.09 -10.70
N MET A 855 23.83 20.13 -12.02
CA MET A 855 22.78 19.67 -12.94
C MET A 855 22.73 18.14 -12.91
N GLN A 856 21.50 17.58 -12.88
CA GLN A 856 21.28 16.16 -12.94
C GLN A 856 20.53 15.79 -14.22
N PHE A 857 21.06 14.85 -14.95
CA PHE A 857 20.41 14.19 -16.06
C PHE A 857 20.02 12.78 -15.64
N THR A 858 18.76 12.42 -15.85
CA THR A 858 18.26 11.08 -15.58
C THR A 858 17.54 10.57 -16.83
N THR A 859 17.85 9.35 -17.25
CA THR A 859 17.18 8.71 -18.38
C THR A 859 16.87 7.26 -18.07
N SER A 860 15.75 6.75 -18.60
CA SER A 860 15.40 5.34 -18.58
C SER A 860 14.94 4.89 -19.96
N LEU A 861 15.45 3.76 -20.38
CA LEU A 861 15.06 3.10 -21.61
C LEU A 861 14.65 1.67 -21.25
N ASN A 862 13.40 1.31 -21.51
CA ASN A 862 12.85 0.00 -21.18
C ASN A 862 12.17 -0.61 -22.40
N MET A 863 12.61 -1.80 -22.79
CA MET A 863 11.98 -2.63 -23.79
C MET A 863 11.07 -3.65 -23.12
N SER A 864 9.82 -3.71 -23.53
CA SER A 864 8.87 -4.75 -23.17
C SER A 864 8.53 -5.56 -24.40
N SER A 865 8.85 -6.85 -24.40
CA SER A 865 8.63 -7.76 -25.52
C SER A 865 7.76 -8.93 -25.10
N ARG A 866 6.82 -9.33 -25.95
CA ARG A 866 5.95 -10.49 -25.74
C ARG A 866 6.10 -11.45 -26.88
N ARG A 867 6.13 -12.77 -26.61
CA ARG A 867 6.32 -13.85 -27.57
C ARG A 867 5.48 -15.07 -27.22
N GLY A 868 5.22 -15.90 -28.21
CA GLY A 868 4.51 -17.17 -28.04
C GLY A 868 2.99 -17.04 -28.05
N PHE A 869 2.47 -15.91 -28.53
CA PHE A 869 1.06 -15.77 -28.80
C PHE A 869 0.75 -16.26 -30.21
N SER A 870 -0.37 -16.94 -30.39
CA SER A 870 -0.81 -17.49 -31.69
C SER A 870 -1.12 -16.40 -32.73
N ASP A 871 -1.46 -15.19 -32.25
CA ASP A 871 -1.66 -14.03 -33.11
C ASP A 871 -0.38 -13.17 -33.11
N ASP A 872 0.16 -12.94 -34.30
CA ASP A 872 1.39 -12.15 -34.49
C ASP A 872 1.27 -10.72 -33.98
N ALA A 873 0.07 -10.13 -34.05
CA ALA A 873 -0.19 -8.78 -33.53
C ALA A 873 -0.01 -8.66 -32.00
N ALA A 874 -0.06 -9.77 -31.29
CA ALA A 874 0.18 -9.84 -29.85
C ALA A 874 1.64 -10.04 -29.46
N ASN A 875 2.49 -10.41 -30.42
CA ASN A 875 3.94 -10.55 -30.25
C ASN A 875 4.62 -9.17 -30.38
N THR A 876 4.32 -8.27 -29.43
CA THR A 876 4.69 -6.86 -29.47
C THR A 876 6.08 -6.57 -28.92
N ASN A 877 6.65 -5.47 -29.38
CA ASN A 877 7.82 -4.81 -28.82
C ASN A 877 7.44 -3.36 -28.50
N GLU A 878 7.64 -2.94 -27.26
CA GLU A 878 7.36 -1.58 -26.79
C GLU A 878 8.63 -1.01 -26.19
N LEU A 879 9.21 0.01 -26.83
CA LEU A 879 10.38 0.71 -26.33
C LEU A 879 9.96 2.05 -25.71
N ILE A 880 9.96 2.13 -24.38
CA ILE A 880 9.58 3.34 -23.66
C ILE A 880 10.85 4.07 -23.24
N TRP A 881 11.02 5.28 -23.74
CA TRP A 881 12.14 6.16 -23.40
C TRP A 881 11.63 7.38 -22.64
N ASN A 882 12.13 7.53 -21.40
CA ASN A 882 11.86 8.71 -20.57
C ASN A 882 13.18 9.43 -20.25
N ALA A 883 13.14 10.75 -20.14
CA ALA A 883 14.29 11.55 -19.75
C ALA A 883 13.88 12.72 -18.84
N GLN A 884 14.81 13.14 -18.01
CA GLN A 884 14.62 14.28 -17.11
C GLN A 884 15.93 15.06 -17.01
N ILE A 885 15.83 16.36 -17.08
CA ILE A 885 16.91 17.29 -16.79
C ILE A 885 16.47 18.12 -15.59
N SER A 886 17.29 18.22 -14.57
CA SER A 886 16.98 19.00 -13.37
C SER A 886 18.17 19.85 -12.94
N GLN A 887 17.88 21.07 -12.50
CA GLN A 887 18.88 22.00 -11.97
C GLN A 887 18.33 22.65 -10.69
N SER A 888 19.16 22.71 -9.68
CA SER A 888 18.83 23.37 -8.43
C SER A 888 19.49 24.76 -8.35
N PHE A 889 18.72 25.73 -7.91
CA PHE A 889 19.06 27.14 -7.87
C PHE A 889 18.96 27.72 -6.45
N LEU A 890 19.43 28.93 -6.27
CA LEU A 890 19.44 29.70 -5.04
C LEU A 890 20.42 29.16 -3.99
N GLN A 891 20.79 30.00 -3.06
CA GLN A 891 21.73 29.65 -1.97
C GLN A 891 21.11 28.56 -1.09
N GLY A 892 21.84 27.45 -0.89
CA GLY A 892 21.31 26.26 -0.24
C GLY A 892 20.38 25.43 -1.12
N LYS A 893 20.28 25.73 -2.40
CA LYS A 893 19.56 24.98 -3.45
C LYS A 893 18.09 24.63 -3.10
N PRO A 894 17.29 25.58 -2.58
CA PRO A 894 15.89 25.30 -2.23
C PRO A 894 14.96 25.21 -3.44
N LEU A 895 15.31 25.84 -4.57
CA LEU A 895 14.53 25.79 -5.80
C LEU A 895 15.15 24.78 -6.77
N SER A 896 14.36 23.82 -7.23
CA SER A 896 14.74 22.87 -8.28
C SER A 896 13.77 23.00 -9.45
N VAL A 897 14.29 23.21 -10.64
CA VAL A 897 13.50 23.24 -11.88
C VAL A 897 13.82 21.97 -12.66
N ARG A 898 12.78 21.32 -13.18
CA ARG A 898 12.88 20.05 -13.91
C ARG A 898 12.12 20.14 -15.22
N LEU A 899 12.72 19.62 -16.27
CA LEU A 899 12.07 19.36 -17.54
C LEU A 899 11.99 17.84 -17.70
N GLU A 900 10.77 17.33 -17.74
CA GLU A 900 10.46 15.89 -17.79
C GLU A 900 9.88 15.55 -19.15
N PHE A 901 10.45 14.53 -19.79
CA PHE A 901 9.99 13.96 -21.06
C PHE A 901 9.49 12.55 -20.78
N TYR A 902 8.24 12.31 -21.02
CA TYR A 902 7.62 11.01 -20.83
C TYR A 902 7.30 10.38 -22.17
N ASP A 903 7.69 9.10 -22.36
CA ASP A 903 7.49 8.31 -23.57
C ASP A 903 7.85 9.10 -24.84
N ILE A 904 9.15 9.45 -24.98
CA ILE A 904 9.68 10.29 -26.06
C ILE A 904 9.37 9.71 -27.44
N LEU A 905 9.37 8.38 -27.54
CA LEU A 905 9.13 7.64 -28.78
C LEU A 905 7.62 7.44 -29.07
N GLY A 906 6.74 7.73 -28.11
CA GLY A 906 5.30 7.54 -28.25
C GLY A 906 4.87 6.08 -28.42
N GLN A 907 5.70 5.13 -27.94
CA GLN A 907 5.47 3.70 -28.14
C GLN A 907 4.77 3.02 -26.96
N GLN A 908 4.39 3.76 -25.93
CA GLN A 908 3.61 3.18 -24.84
C GLN A 908 2.28 2.67 -25.36
N SER A 909 2.12 1.36 -25.32
CA SER A 909 0.91 0.69 -25.73
C SER A 909 -0.19 0.86 -24.68
N ASN A 910 -1.40 1.09 -25.14
CA ASN A 910 -2.65 1.05 -24.38
C ASN A 910 -3.37 -0.29 -24.52
N PHE A 911 -2.65 -1.33 -24.87
CA PHE A 911 -3.13 -2.69 -25.13
C PHE A 911 -2.65 -3.66 -24.06
N SER A 912 -3.53 -4.56 -23.64
CA SER A 912 -3.16 -5.72 -22.81
C SER A 912 -3.86 -6.97 -23.30
N ARG A 913 -3.15 -8.10 -23.28
CA ARG A 913 -3.69 -9.42 -23.59
C ARG A 913 -3.54 -10.34 -22.39
N SER A 914 -4.60 -11.05 -22.06
CA SER A 914 -4.58 -12.19 -21.14
C SER A 914 -5.05 -13.43 -21.87
N ILE A 915 -4.38 -14.55 -21.63
CA ILE A 915 -4.76 -15.85 -22.17
C ILE A 915 -4.80 -16.83 -21.00
N ASP A 916 -5.89 -17.57 -20.91
CA ASP A 916 -6.02 -18.72 -20.02
C ASP A 916 -6.39 -19.96 -20.83
N ALA A 917 -6.66 -21.08 -20.17
CA ALA A 917 -7.00 -22.33 -20.86
C ALA A 917 -8.35 -22.30 -21.59
N MET A 918 -9.19 -21.32 -21.35
CA MET A 918 -10.56 -21.23 -21.88
C MET A 918 -10.73 -20.11 -22.89
N MET A 919 -9.97 -19.00 -22.73
CA MET A 919 -10.18 -17.82 -23.56
C MET A 919 -8.92 -16.97 -23.73
N ARG A 920 -8.90 -16.24 -24.82
CA ARG A 920 -8.02 -15.09 -25.06
C ARG A 920 -8.84 -13.82 -24.85
N THR A 921 -8.30 -12.86 -24.11
CA THR A 921 -8.93 -11.55 -23.92
C THR A 921 -7.93 -10.45 -24.30
N ASP A 922 -8.30 -9.63 -25.24
CA ASP A 922 -7.59 -8.44 -25.68
C ASP A 922 -8.29 -7.19 -25.19
N ASN A 923 -7.57 -6.27 -24.59
CA ASN A 923 -8.13 -5.03 -24.09
C ASN A 923 -7.29 -3.84 -24.58
N TRP A 924 -7.97 -2.84 -25.10
CA TRP A 924 -7.44 -1.52 -25.42
C TRP A 924 -8.03 -0.49 -24.48
N TYR A 925 -7.26 0.51 -24.11
CA TYR A 925 -7.69 1.56 -23.16
C TYR A 925 -7.30 2.92 -23.66
N ASN A 926 -8.05 3.96 -23.24
CA ASN A 926 -7.49 5.30 -23.32
C ASN A 926 -6.40 5.45 -22.24
N SER A 927 -5.30 6.07 -22.60
CA SER A 927 -4.14 6.23 -21.70
C SER A 927 -3.47 7.58 -21.95
N ILE A 928 -2.64 7.99 -21.00
CA ILE A 928 -1.77 9.15 -21.18
C ILE A 928 -0.55 8.68 -21.99
N ASN A 929 -0.43 9.21 -23.21
CA ASN A 929 0.72 8.99 -24.05
C ASN A 929 1.65 10.20 -24.00
N SER A 930 2.85 10.05 -24.52
CA SER A 930 3.92 11.05 -24.72
C SER A 930 3.56 12.50 -24.36
N TYR A 931 4.20 13.05 -23.34
CA TYR A 931 4.08 14.47 -22.97
C TYR A 931 5.40 15.02 -22.43
N VAL A 932 5.52 16.35 -22.44
CA VAL A 932 6.62 17.09 -21.83
C VAL A 932 6.06 17.95 -20.70
N MET A 933 6.73 17.99 -19.56
CA MET A 933 6.30 18.78 -18.39
C MET A 933 7.47 19.58 -17.81
N LEU A 934 7.25 20.87 -17.61
CA LEU A 934 8.12 21.75 -16.84
C LEU A 934 7.61 21.81 -15.39
N ARG A 935 8.47 21.50 -14.44
CA ARG A 935 8.13 21.49 -13.01
C ARG A 935 9.10 22.32 -12.20
N ALA A 936 8.59 23.00 -11.19
CA ALA A 936 9.37 23.74 -10.21
C ALA A 936 9.04 23.22 -8.81
N THR A 937 10.08 22.89 -8.06
CA THR A 937 9.96 22.42 -6.66
C THR A 937 10.68 23.41 -5.75
N TYR A 938 9.98 23.98 -4.78
CA TYR A 938 10.57 24.83 -3.75
C TYR A 938 10.53 24.16 -2.40
N ARG A 939 11.70 24.06 -1.75
CA ARG A 939 11.88 23.39 -0.46
C ARG A 939 12.18 24.41 0.61
N LEU A 940 11.30 24.52 1.60
CA LEU A 940 11.52 25.29 2.80
C LEU A 940 11.99 24.35 3.91
N ASN A 941 13.21 24.52 4.39
CA ASN A 941 13.78 23.69 5.46
C ASN A 941 14.18 24.59 6.63
N LEU A 942 13.44 24.49 7.73
CA LEU A 942 13.65 25.21 8.97
C LEU A 942 13.93 24.25 10.14
N PHE A 943 14.51 23.08 9.83
CA PHE A 943 14.96 22.13 10.84
C PHE A 943 16.24 22.59 11.55
N GLY A 944 16.37 22.20 12.83
CA GLY A 944 17.57 22.41 13.62
C GLY A 944 17.73 23.82 14.19
N THR A 945 18.81 24.01 14.95
CA THR A 945 19.23 25.31 15.46
C THR A 945 19.65 26.25 14.31
N LYS A 946 19.83 27.54 14.61
CA LYS A 946 20.31 28.53 13.62
C LYS A 946 21.63 28.08 12.95
N GLU A 947 22.52 27.46 13.71
CA GLU A 947 23.83 26.97 13.26
C GLU A 947 23.69 25.78 12.30
N VAL A 948 22.83 24.80 12.62
CA VAL A 948 22.52 23.65 11.75
C VAL A 948 21.90 24.14 10.43
N ARG A 949 21.04 25.16 10.49
CA ARG A 949 20.45 25.78 9.29
C ARG A 949 21.47 26.49 8.44
N GLN A 950 22.45 27.19 9.05
CA GLN A 950 23.55 27.82 8.31
C GLN A 950 24.48 26.78 7.67
N ALA A 951 24.82 25.72 8.37
CA ALA A 951 25.61 24.61 7.82
C ALA A 951 24.91 23.88 6.66
N MET A 952 23.60 23.70 6.72
CA MET A 952 22.81 23.15 5.58
C MET A 952 22.71 24.11 4.39
N ARG A 953 22.82 25.42 4.60
CA ARG A 953 22.84 26.43 3.53
C ARG A 953 24.22 26.53 2.84
N GLN A 954 25.28 26.12 3.54
CA GLN A 954 26.65 26.10 3.01
C GLN A 954 27.00 24.72 2.40
N GLY A 955 26.16 24.06 1.64
CA GLY A 955 26.37 22.72 1.07
C GLY A 955 27.81 22.35 0.74
N PRO A 956 28.20 21.09 0.62
CA PRO A 956 29.56 20.68 0.29
C PRO A 956 29.89 21.12 -1.13
N GLY A 957 30.58 22.26 -1.27
CA GLY A 957 31.02 22.78 -2.57
C GLY A 957 30.93 24.30 -2.74
N GLY A 958 31.19 25.12 -1.70
CA GLY A 958 31.47 26.52 -1.87
C GLY A 958 32.96 26.71 -2.21
N PRO A 959 33.33 27.57 -3.21
CA PRO A 959 34.70 27.82 -3.57
C PRO A 959 35.34 28.83 -2.59
N ASP A 960 35.98 28.33 -1.56
CA ASP A 960 37.03 29.06 -0.84
C ASP A 960 38.05 28.03 -0.35
N GLY A 961 38.94 27.67 -1.26
CA GLY A 961 40.24 27.09 -0.95
C GLY A 961 41.13 28.10 -0.24
N PRO A 962 42.08 27.66 0.61
CA PRO A 962 42.94 28.55 1.36
C PRO A 962 44.09 29.01 0.47
N ASP A 963 43.98 30.19 -0.14
CA ASP A 963 45.12 30.98 -0.53
C ASP A 963 44.73 32.46 -0.65
N GLY A 964 45.43 33.28 0.11
CA GLY A 964 45.29 34.73 -0.06
C GLY A 964 45.43 35.56 1.21
N ARG A 965 46.65 35.55 1.83
CA ARG A 965 47.04 36.65 2.67
C ARG A 965 46.79 38.01 1.98
N ARG A 966 46.08 38.92 2.63
CA ARG A 966 46.53 40.30 2.69
C ARG A 966 45.83 41.10 3.80
N ASN A 967 46.69 41.64 4.61
CA ASN A 967 46.51 42.73 5.54
C ASN A 967 45.78 43.95 4.95
N GLY A 968 44.99 44.62 5.76
CA GLY A 968 44.41 45.92 5.42
C GLY A 968 43.60 46.52 6.56
N ASN A 969 44.26 47.00 7.55
CA ASN A 969 43.76 47.85 8.63
C ASN A 969 43.23 49.20 8.10
N ARG A 970 42.11 49.68 8.64
CA ARG A 970 41.57 51.06 8.83
C ARG A 970 40.05 51.01 8.75
N GLY A 971 39.30 51.42 9.75
CA GLY A 971 39.40 52.67 10.52
C GLY A 971 38.06 53.38 10.35
N GLY A 972 37.24 53.39 11.36
CA GLY A 972 36.40 54.48 11.81
C GLY A 972 35.38 55.13 10.85
N GLY A 973 34.15 55.26 11.36
CA GLY A 973 33.22 56.22 10.74
C GLY A 973 31.78 56.03 11.12
N ASN A 974 31.40 56.65 12.19
CA ASN A 974 30.10 56.87 12.80
C ASN A 974 29.18 57.79 11.95
N ARG A 975 27.91 57.74 12.26
CA ARG A 975 26.76 58.64 11.89
C ARG A 975 25.92 58.12 10.74
N GLY A 976 24.61 58.04 10.90
CA GLY A 976 23.63 58.82 11.57
C GLY A 976 22.42 58.94 10.68
N GLY A 977 21.26 58.55 11.10
CA GLY A 977 20.09 59.33 11.22
C GLY A 977 19.16 59.56 10.03
N PHE A 978 17.87 59.47 10.39
CA PHE A 978 16.66 60.04 9.72
C PHE A 978 16.19 59.33 8.44
N GLY A 979 14.95 58.93 8.31
CA GLY A 979 13.70 59.38 8.87
C GLY A 979 12.66 59.40 7.77
N GLY A 980 11.46 58.91 8.05
CA GLY A 980 10.24 59.49 7.58
C GLY A 980 9.60 59.06 6.26
N GLY A 981 8.34 58.70 6.37
CA GLY A 981 7.31 59.08 5.40
C GLY A 981 6.47 57.88 4.81
N ARG A 982 5.44 57.50 5.41
CA ARG A 982 3.98 57.64 5.15
C ARG A 982 3.53 57.75 3.67
N GLY A 983 2.55 56.96 3.41
CA GLY A 983 1.45 57.07 2.42
C GLY A 983 1.27 55.80 1.64
N GLY A 984 0.19 55.11 1.58
CA GLY A 984 -1.21 55.41 1.76
C GLY A 984 -1.99 55.19 0.48
N PHE A 985 -3.08 54.42 0.57
CA PHE A 985 -4.17 54.22 -0.43
C PHE A 985 -3.81 53.28 -1.61
N GLY A 986 -4.64 52.36 -2.08
CA GLY A 986 -6.05 52.02 -1.95
C GLY A 986 -6.34 50.82 -2.84
N GLY A 987 -7.27 49.97 -2.50
CA GLY A 987 -7.90 49.03 -3.45
C GLY A 987 -8.95 49.80 -4.28
N PRO A 988 -9.90 49.14 -4.94
CA PRO A 988 -10.18 47.75 -5.21
C PRO A 988 -10.49 47.46 -6.68
N GLY A 989 -10.77 46.24 -7.09
CA GLY A 989 -11.47 45.99 -8.35
C GLY A 989 -11.44 44.52 -8.80
N ARG A 990 -12.54 43.90 -8.61
CA ARG A 990 -13.17 42.79 -9.29
C ARG A 990 -12.75 42.60 -10.78
N PHE A 991 -12.43 41.35 -11.12
CA PHE A 991 -13.23 40.49 -12.04
C PHE A 991 -12.82 39.05 -11.85
#